data_30fd4e5697c4c3a71039cd94db261e70
#
_entry.id   30fd4e5697c4c3a71039cd94db261e70
#
_cell.length_a   1.000
_cell.length_b   1.000
_cell.length_c   1.000
_cell.angle_alpha   90.00
_cell.angle_beta   90.00
_cell.angle_gamma   90.00
#
_symmetry.space_group_name_H-M   'P 1'
#
loop_
_entity.id
_entity.type
_entity.pdbx_description
1 polymer ?
#
loop_
_entity_poly.entity_id
_entity_poly.type
_entity_poly.pdbx_seq_one_letter_code
_entity_poly.pdbx_strand_id
1 'polypeptide(L)'
;LASILSEGIGYVILLGVGLIMAIAVTLLVRVEHRWLGTRKTFEWFYTAGRNVKTGLIAASLVSAWTWAATLLQSSTVAYQFGISGPFWYAAGASIQMVLFGILVIELKRKAPSSHTFPEIINARFGGSAHRVFLFFALMTNTIVTAMLVLGGAAVIQSLTGVNIYVASFLIPIGVIVYTFFGGLKATFFAEYLNAAFIFGVVLVFVTSIYFLNPDLGGVGGMYEKLTKAASLRPVAGNSEGAYLTMASTGALAFGIINIVGNFGTIFVDQAYWQKAIAARPRSAVKGFLIGGLAWFAIPFALATTLGLAAVATNVSLTPEQIENGLVAPTAASLILGDAGAILLLSVLFTAVTTAGSAELVSVSSLVTYDVYRSYVKPWATGRELMRISRLTIIGFGLGMGILSSFLMQLGASLQYIYLAMGILIGPAVVPIALTVSWKKTNKNAAIMGSILGLAAGICSWITTTWLLYGHLSIATTGETTPLLIGNVLSISVSATLVVIGSLFKPQNFNFDLMKQKILVVDDRIRSIIEKDTDDNQLKRDAKFTYRYAIALSLVLVVVWPLPLYFSGYVFSLFVYTLWVGLAFAWASVAAGVIILLPLIESRAGIIQVFKKIAGVSTSIGQGKRGTPLPQNEFNLRNAYEEHGITQSKKILVAVDGSLASLRAFSYASTLFTSDSRSKIYMMHVMEWSDEEDESIDEALVSQMEQEGRKMLRSVAISSRNPDCERIVKLGDPATKIAELADKLEVDIIIMGTKGLGRTDESVGHVTGKVLSLTSRPTILIK
;
A
#
# COMPACT_ATOMS: atom_id res chain seq x y z
N LEU A 1 -2.57 -37.34 9.90
CA LEU A 1 -3.60 -37.39 8.86
C LEU A 1 -2.93 -37.86 7.56
N ALA A 2 -3.39 -38.98 6.96
CA ALA A 2 -3.04 -39.29 5.59
C ALA A 2 -3.50 -38.07 4.73
N SER A 3 -2.68 -37.66 3.76
CA SER A 3 -3.04 -36.56 2.86
C SER A 3 -4.35 -36.91 2.15
N ILE A 4 -5.31 -35.98 2.19
CA ILE A 4 -6.65 -36.19 1.63
C ILE A 4 -6.58 -36.15 0.10
N LEU A 5 -5.75 -35.24 -0.43
CA LEU A 5 -5.50 -35.05 -1.85
C LEU A 5 -4.13 -35.65 -2.22
N SER A 6 -3.94 -36.00 -3.48
CA SER A 6 -2.64 -36.44 -3.98
C SER A 6 -1.64 -35.27 -4.10
N GLU A 7 -0.34 -35.58 -3.98
CA GLU A 7 0.73 -34.59 -4.21
C GLU A 7 0.62 -33.90 -5.58
N GLY A 8 0.17 -34.66 -6.60
CA GLY A 8 -0.07 -34.12 -7.94
C GLY A 8 -1.04 -32.95 -7.95
N ILE A 9 -2.13 -33.02 -7.17
CA ILE A 9 -3.09 -31.92 -7.03
C ILE A 9 -2.42 -30.72 -6.34
N GLY A 10 -1.58 -30.95 -5.33
CA GLY A 10 -0.79 -29.90 -4.69
C GLY A 10 0.09 -29.14 -5.67
N TYR A 11 0.84 -29.84 -6.50
CA TYR A 11 1.67 -29.20 -7.53
C TYR A 11 0.83 -28.51 -8.61
N VAL A 12 -0.30 -29.06 -9.02
CA VAL A 12 -1.20 -28.40 -9.98
C VAL A 12 -1.74 -27.09 -9.42
N ILE A 13 -2.11 -27.04 -8.15
CA ILE A 13 -2.57 -25.79 -7.51
C ILE A 13 -1.43 -24.80 -7.38
N LEU A 14 -0.26 -25.21 -6.85
CA LEU A 14 0.91 -24.35 -6.67
C LEU A 14 1.39 -23.70 -7.98
N LEU A 15 1.50 -24.48 -9.03
CA LEU A 15 2.02 -24.00 -10.31
C LEU A 15 0.91 -23.47 -11.22
N GLY A 16 -0.25 -24.16 -11.23
CA GLY A 16 -1.38 -23.85 -12.10
C GLY A 16 -2.04 -22.52 -11.77
N VAL A 17 -2.36 -22.26 -10.51
CA VAL A 17 -2.99 -21.00 -10.11
C VAL A 17 -2.02 -19.83 -10.35
N GLY A 18 -0.74 -19.97 -10.01
CA GLY A 18 0.28 -18.97 -10.30
C GLY A 18 0.39 -18.68 -11.80
N LEU A 19 0.38 -19.72 -12.64
CA LEU A 19 0.44 -19.58 -14.09
C LEU A 19 -0.84 -18.94 -14.66
N ILE A 20 -2.01 -19.37 -14.22
CA ILE A 20 -3.31 -18.77 -14.64
C ILE A 20 -3.33 -17.29 -14.29
N MET A 21 -2.92 -16.92 -13.08
CA MET A 21 -2.84 -15.52 -12.66
C MET A 21 -1.83 -14.73 -13.49
N ALA A 22 -0.66 -15.30 -13.79
CA ALA A 22 0.35 -14.66 -14.64
C ALA A 22 -0.18 -14.42 -16.07
N ILE A 23 -0.87 -15.40 -16.65
CA ILE A 23 -1.49 -15.29 -17.97
C ILE A 23 -2.60 -14.24 -17.95
N ALA A 24 -3.53 -14.30 -17.00
CA ALA A 24 -4.64 -13.36 -16.86
C ALA A 24 -4.15 -11.91 -16.72
N VAL A 25 -3.18 -11.68 -15.84
CA VAL A 25 -2.55 -10.37 -15.63
C VAL A 25 -1.84 -9.88 -16.88
N THR A 26 -1.07 -10.76 -17.56
CA THR A 26 -0.35 -10.40 -18.79
C THR A 26 -1.31 -10.04 -19.92
N LEU A 27 -2.39 -10.80 -20.10
CA LEU A 27 -3.44 -10.51 -21.09
C LEU A 27 -4.12 -9.20 -20.79
N LEU A 28 -4.47 -8.94 -19.53
CA LEU A 28 -5.09 -7.69 -19.11
C LEU A 28 -4.20 -6.48 -19.39
N VAL A 29 -2.92 -6.56 -19.03
CA VAL A 29 -1.95 -5.50 -19.30
C VAL A 29 -1.78 -5.27 -20.81
N ARG A 30 -1.83 -6.33 -21.64
CA ARG A 30 -1.80 -6.22 -23.12
C ARG A 30 -3.07 -5.56 -23.67
N VAL A 31 -4.25 -5.96 -23.17
CA VAL A 31 -5.55 -5.37 -23.55
C VAL A 31 -5.56 -3.88 -23.18
N GLU A 32 -5.15 -3.55 -21.97
CA GLU A 32 -5.10 -2.18 -21.50
C GLU A 32 -4.14 -1.32 -22.35
N HIS A 33 -2.96 -1.85 -22.64
CA HIS A 33 -1.97 -1.13 -23.47
C HIS A 33 -2.49 -0.94 -24.91
N ARG A 34 -3.08 -1.98 -25.51
CA ARG A 34 -3.53 -1.97 -26.90
C ARG A 34 -4.80 -1.11 -27.10
N TRP A 35 -5.74 -1.16 -26.14
CA TRP A 35 -7.07 -0.59 -26.30
C TRP A 35 -7.30 0.70 -25.54
N LEU A 36 -6.58 0.94 -24.44
CA LEU A 36 -6.73 2.12 -23.57
C LEU A 36 -5.53 3.08 -23.65
N GLY A 37 -4.44 2.72 -24.34
CA GLY A 37 -3.30 3.60 -24.62
C GLY A 37 -2.49 4.00 -23.37
N THR A 38 -2.43 3.15 -22.34
CA THR A 38 -1.68 3.44 -21.13
C THR A 38 -0.17 3.33 -21.36
N ARG A 39 0.60 4.31 -20.86
CA ARG A 39 2.06 4.30 -20.96
C ARG A 39 2.66 3.55 -19.78
N LYS A 40 3.68 2.73 -20.03
CA LYS A 40 4.48 2.02 -19.00
C LYS A 40 5.57 2.95 -18.45
N THR A 41 5.20 3.93 -17.62
CA THR A 41 6.18 4.71 -16.89
C THR A 41 6.50 4.05 -15.54
N PHE A 42 7.68 4.34 -14.98
CA PHE A 42 8.07 3.85 -13.65
C PHE A 42 7.09 4.30 -12.57
N GLU A 43 6.63 5.55 -12.61
CA GLU A 43 5.64 6.07 -11.68
C GLU A 43 4.28 5.37 -11.81
N TRP A 44 3.83 5.09 -13.04
CA TRP A 44 2.59 4.34 -13.27
C TRP A 44 2.64 2.93 -12.70
N PHE A 45 3.80 2.30 -12.70
CA PHE A 45 4.01 0.95 -12.15
C PHE A 45 3.69 0.90 -10.65
N TYR A 46 4.06 1.93 -9.88
CA TYR A 46 3.88 1.97 -8.42
C TYR A 46 2.66 2.73 -7.94
N THR A 47 2.07 3.62 -8.75
CA THR A 47 0.95 4.47 -8.33
C THR A 47 -0.35 4.17 -9.05
N ALA A 48 -0.35 3.23 -10.02
CA ALA A 48 -1.49 2.95 -10.88
C ALA A 48 -2.13 4.23 -11.50
N GLY A 49 -1.32 5.28 -11.68
CA GLY A 49 -1.74 6.58 -12.18
C GLY A 49 -2.60 7.40 -11.23
N ARG A 50 -2.66 7.04 -9.94
CA ARG A 50 -3.42 7.73 -8.86
C ARG A 50 -4.91 7.92 -9.19
N ASN A 51 -5.49 6.99 -9.94
CA ASN A 51 -6.82 7.12 -10.54
C ASN A 51 -7.74 5.93 -10.24
N VAL A 52 -7.43 5.16 -9.18
CA VAL A 52 -8.22 3.98 -8.81
C VAL A 52 -9.50 4.41 -8.10
N LYS A 53 -10.63 3.82 -8.51
CA LYS A 53 -11.98 4.14 -8.01
C LYS A 53 -12.32 3.38 -6.73
N THR A 54 -13.42 3.80 -6.07
CA THR A 54 -13.85 3.30 -4.76
C THR A 54 -14.03 1.79 -4.71
N GLY A 55 -14.77 1.22 -5.65
CA GLY A 55 -15.07 -0.21 -5.65
C GLY A 55 -13.82 -1.07 -5.81
N LEU A 56 -12.92 -0.66 -6.71
CA LEU A 56 -11.68 -1.40 -6.92
C LEU A 56 -10.72 -1.27 -5.72
N ILE A 57 -10.69 -0.13 -5.03
CA ILE A 57 -9.94 0.04 -3.78
C ILE A 57 -10.52 -0.86 -2.69
N ALA A 58 -11.85 -0.87 -2.51
CA ALA A 58 -12.50 -1.71 -1.51
C ALA A 58 -12.24 -3.21 -1.75
N ALA A 59 -12.39 -3.68 -2.99
CA ALA A 59 -12.12 -5.06 -3.36
C ALA A 59 -10.65 -5.45 -3.18
N SER A 60 -9.75 -4.55 -3.57
CA SER A 60 -8.31 -4.72 -3.39
C SER A 60 -7.91 -4.79 -1.92
N LEU A 61 -8.50 -3.95 -1.06
CA LEU A 61 -8.27 -4.01 0.38
C LEU A 61 -8.76 -5.33 0.97
N VAL A 62 -9.97 -5.77 0.61
CA VAL A 62 -10.52 -7.05 1.06
C VAL A 62 -9.59 -8.20 0.69
N SER A 63 -9.15 -8.26 -0.56
CA SER A 63 -8.26 -9.33 -1.03
C SER A 63 -6.90 -9.30 -0.34
N ALA A 64 -6.24 -8.15 -0.30
CA ALA A 64 -4.90 -8.03 0.28
C ALA A 64 -4.88 -8.19 1.81
N TRP A 65 -6.01 -7.92 2.49
CA TRP A 65 -6.15 -8.13 3.93
C TRP A 65 -6.63 -9.54 4.28
N THR A 66 -7.03 -10.34 3.28
CA THR A 66 -7.36 -11.76 3.47
C THR A 66 -6.11 -12.60 3.27
N TRP A 67 -5.33 -12.75 4.33
CA TRP A 67 -4.10 -13.53 4.35
C TRP A 67 -4.38 -15.00 4.62
N ALA A 68 -3.33 -15.83 4.54
CA ALA A 68 -3.38 -17.19 5.08
C ALA A 68 -3.82 -17.17 6.55
N ALA A 69 -3.25 -16.29 7.37
CA ALA A 69 -3.63 -16.13 8.77
C ALA A 69 -5.12 -15.79 8.93
N THR A 70 -5.71 -14.96 8.08
CA THR A 70 -7.15 -14.63 8.15
C THR A 70 -8.04 -15.85 8.01
N LEU A 71 -7.76 -16.71 7.05
CA LEU A 71 -8.56 -17.90 6.77
C LEU A 71 -8.32 -19.01 7.81
N LEU A 72 -7.09 -19.12 8.30
CA LEU A 72 -6.65 -20.21 9.17
C LEU A 72 -6.82 -19.86 10.64
N GLN A 73 -6.23 -18.75 11.11
CA GLN A 73 -6.26 -18.38 12.52
C GLN A 73 -7.63 -17.94 13.00
N SER A 74 -8.45 -17.32 12.15
CA SER A 74 -9.82 -17.00 12.54
C SER A 74 -10.65 -18.24 12.87
N SER A 75 -10.48 -19.34 12.10
CA SER A 75 -11.12 -20.63 12.39
C SER A 75 -10.49 -21.34 13.59
N THR A 76 -9.19 -21.18 13.79
CA THR A 76 -8.47 -21.70 14.97
C THR A 76 -9.03 -21.09 16.25
N VAL A 77 -9.19 -19.77 16.33
CA VAL A 77 -9.73 -19.12 17.52
C VAL A 77 -11.23 -19.40 17.73
N ALA A 78 -11.99 -19.73 16.66
CA ALA A 78 -13.35 -20.26 16.79
C ALA A 78 -13.36 -21.63 17.44
N TYR A 79 -12.44 -22.50 17.05
CA TYR A 79 -12.27 -23.83 17.64
C TYR A 79 -11.83 -23.76 19.11
N GLN A 80 -10.92 -22.83 19.42
CA GLN A 80 -10.36 -22.65 20.79
C GLN A 80 -11.35 -21.94 21.73
N PHE A 81 -12.04 -20.89 21.28
CA PHE A 81 -12.79 -19.96 22.14
C PHE A 81 -14.28 -19.85 21.81
N GLY A 82 -14.78 -20.62 20.86
CA GLY A 82 -16.17 -20.51 20.39
C GLY A 82 -16.41 -19.24 19.57
N ILE A 83 -17.66 -18.73 19.59
CA ILE A 83 -18.10 -17.58 18.77
C ILE A 83 -17.35 -16.28 19.08
N SER A 84 -16.85 -16.13 20.30
CA SER A 84 -16.10 -14.96 20.72
C SER A 84 -14.79 -14.79 19.93
N GLY A 85 -14.09 -15.90 19.61
CA GLY A 85 -12.83 -15.89 18.87
C GLY A 85 -12.92 -15.20 17.50
N PRO A 86 -13.74 -15.70 16.57
CA PRO A 86 -13.89 -15.09 15.24
C PRO A 86 -14.45 -13.66 15.29
N PHE A 87 -15.29 -13.34 16.27
CA PHE A 87 -15.75 -11.97 16.45
C PHE A 87 -14.59 -11.02 16.77
N TRP A 88 -13.77 -11.36 17.77
CA TRP A 88 -12.60 -10.55 18.14
C TRP A 88 -11.55 -10.52 17.03
N TYR A 89 -11.44 -11.59 16.24
CA TYR A 89 -10.61 -11.56 15.03
C TYR A 89 -11.13 -10.53 14.03
N ALA A 90 -12.43 -10.63 13.69
CA ALA A 90 -13.06 -9.75 12.72
C ALA A 90 -13.04 -8.27 13.15
N ALA A 91 -13.48 -7.97 14.38
CA ALA A 91 -13.50 -6.62 14.93
C ALA A 91 -12.09 -6.05 15.08
N GLY A 92 -11.19 -6.84 15.68
CA GLY A 92 -9.81 -6.43 15.98
C GLY A 92 -8.93 -6.23 14.74
N ALA A 93 -9.31 -6.72 13.57
CA ALA A 93 -8.58 -6.53 12.34
C ALA A 93 -9.32 -5.64 11.31
N SER A 94 -10.58 -5.26 11.55
CA SER A 94 -11.33 -4.34 10.68
C SER A 94 -11.16 -2.88 11.07
N ILE A 95 -11.09 -2.57 12.38
CA ILE A 95 -11.04 -1.19 12.87
C ILE A 95 -9.80 -0.44 12.37
N GLN A 96 -8.69 -1.10 12.20
CA GLN A 96 -7.45 -0.50 11.70
C GLN A 96 -7.62 -0.01 10.26
N MET A 97 -8.29 -0.79 9.41
CA MET A 97 -8.56 -0.40 8.02
C MET A 97 -9.51 0.80 7.96
N VAL A 98 -10.54 0.79 8.80
CA VAL A 98 -11.49 1.89 8.92
C VAL A 98 -10.80 3.16 9.43
N LEU A 99 -9.98 3.06 10.48
CA LEU A 99 -9.23 4.20 11.05
C LEU A 99 -8.11 4.67 10.14
N PHE A 100 -7.49 3.78 9.35
CA PHE A 100 -6.50 4.17 8.35
C PHE A 100 -7.10 5.12 7.29
N GLY A 101 -8.42 5.05 7.04
CA GLY A 101 -9.12 6.04 6.22
C GLY A 101 -8.87 7.49 6.64
N ILE A 102 -8.62 7.74 7.94
CA ILE A 102 -8.23 9.05 8.47
C ILE A 102 -6.85 9.46 7.94
N LEU A 103 -5.88 8.54 7.97
CA LEU A 103 -4.54 8.81 7.45
C LEU A 103 -4.55 8.99 5.93
N VAL A 104 -5.41 8.24 5.24
CA VAL A 104 -5.59 8.34 3.79
C VAL A 104 -6.05 9.74 3.38
N ILE A 105 -7.05 10.31 4.05
CA ILE A 105 -7.52 11.66 3.71
C ILE A 105 -6.47 12.73 4.06
N GLU A 106 -5.77 12.57 5.18
CA GLU A 106 -4.69 13.48 5.55
C GLU A 106 -3.51 13.38 4.58
N LEU A 107 -3.17 12.18 4.10
CA LEU A 107 -2.19 11.96 3.05
C LEU A 107 -2.57 12.74 1.77
N LYS A 108 -3.81 12.58 1.31
CA LYS A 108 -4.30 13.27 0.09
C LYS A 108 -4.28 14.78 0.20
N ARG A 109 -4.48 15.31 1.41
CA ARG A 109 -4.44 16.76 1.68
C ARG A 109 -3.03 17.32 1.79
N LYS A 110 -2.11 16.59 2.45
CA LYS A 110 -0.81 17.10 2.89
C LYS A 110 0.37 16.62 2.04
N ALA A 111 0.30 15.41 1.51
CA ALA A 111 1.36 14.78 0.72
C ALA A 111 0.82 14.02 -0.50
N PRO A 112 0.00 14.66 -1.39
CA PRO A 112 -0.64 13.97 -2.51
C PRO A 112 0.34 13.39 -3.52
N SER A 113 1.57 13.88 -3.55
CA SER A 113 2.63 13.48 -4.48
C SER A 113 3.51 12.33 -3.99
N SER A 114 3.33 11.87 -2.75
CA SER A 114 4.18 10.83 -2.14
C SER A 114 4.09 9.48 -2.88
N HIS A 115 5.18 8.70 -2.81
CA HIS A 115 5.29 7.36 -3.38
C HIS A 115 5.31 6.29 -2.29
N THR A 116 5.88 6.63 -1.13
CA THR A 116 5.99 5.75 0.04
C THR A 116 5.69 6.55 1.31
N PHE A 117 5.34 5.87 2.40
CA PHE A 117 5.16 6.58 3.67
C PHE A 117 6.49 6.99 4.33
N PRO A 118 7.61 6.25 4.19
CA PRO A 118 8.89 6.73 4.67
C PRO A 118 9.34 8.01 3.97
N GLU A 119 9.01 8.21 2.68
CA GLU A 119 9.26 9.48 1.98
C GLU A 119 8.56 10.67 2.68
N ILE A 120 7.34 10.47 3.19
CA ILE A 120 6.61 11.50 3.96
C ILE A 120 7.33 11.82 5.27
N ILE A 121 7.84 10.79 5.95
CA ILE A 121 8.62 10.93 7.18
C ILE A 121 9.93 11.69 6.90
N ASN A 122 10.60 11.35 5.79
CA ASN A 122 11.80 12.04 5.35
C ASN A 122 11.54 13.54 5.08
N ALA A 123 10.47 13.84 4.36
CA ALA A 123 10.08 15.23 4.06
C ALA A 123 9.80 16.05 5.33
N ARG A 124 9.27 15.44 6.39
CA ARG A 124 8.95 16.07 7.65
C ARG A 124 10.14 16.14 8.62
N PHE A 125 10.80 15.02 8.88
CA PHE A 125 11.77 14.85 9.96
C PHE A 125 13.21 14.67 9.50
N GLY A 126 13.44 14.44 8.19
CA GLY A 126 14.76 14.22 7.62
C GLY A 126 15.28 12.79 7.80
N GLY A 127 16.52 12.57 7.30
CA GLY A 127 17.08 11.23 7.07
C GLY A 127 17.25 10.33 8.31
N SER A 128 17.43 10.87 9.52
CA SER A 128 17.54 10.01 10.72
C SER A 128 16.21 9.32 11.07
N ALA A 129 15.10 10.05 11.04
CA ALA A 129 13.78 9.45 11.22
C ALA A 129 13.43 8.52 10.06
N HIS A 130 13.73 8.92 8.83
CA HIS A 130 13.53 8.10 7.65
C HIS A 130 14.13 6.70 7.79
N ARG A 131 15.39 6.59 8.22
CA ARG A 131 16.05 5.28 8.41
C ARG A 131 15.38 4.41 9.46
N VAL A 132 14.93 5.00 10.58
CA VAL A 132 14.24 4.24 11.64
C VAL A 132 12.90 3.71 11.14
N PHE A 133 12.09 4.53 10.50
CA PHE A 133 10.78 4.10 10.01
C PHE A 133 10.86 3.23 8.75
N LEU A 134 11.90 3.37 7.95
CA LEU A 134 12.20 2.44 6.86
C LEU A 134 12.54 1.04 7.39
N PHE A 135 13.28 0.94 8.51
CA PHE A 135 13.51 -0.33 9.19
C PHE A 135 12.20 -0.98 9.63
N PHE A 136 11.30 -0.24 10.28
CA PHE A 136 9.99 -0.76 10.67
C PHE A 136 9.14 -1.17 9.46
N ALA A 137 9.17 -0.40 8.36
CA ALA A 137 8.47 -0.74 7.12
C ALA A 137 8.95 -2.07 6.54
N LEU A 138 10.26 -2.24 6.38
CA LEU A 138 10.84 -3.47 5.85
C LEU A 138 10.60 -4.66 6.78
N MET A 139 10.70 -4.47 8.10
CA MET A 139 10.40 -5.48 9.09
C MET A 139 8.93 -5.94 9.01
N THR A 140 7.98 -5.00 8.87
CA THR A 140 6.56 -5.31 8.71
C THR A 140 6.30 -6.16 7.47
N ASN A 141 6.76 -5.71 6.30
CA ASN A 141 6.57 -6.45 5.06
C ASN A 141 7.26 -7.84 5.11
N THR A 142 8.39 -7.97 5.81
CA THR A 142 9.08 -9.25 6.01
C THR A 142 8.26 -10.21 6.87
N ILE A 143 7.72 -9.75 8.00
CA ILE A 143 6.89 -10.55 8.90
C ILE A 143 5.61 -11.01 8.20
N VAL A 144 4.92 -10.09 7.51
CA VAL A 144 3.69 -10.40 6.75
C VAL A 144 3.96 -11.45 5.68
N THR A 145 5.01 -11.27 4.88
CA THR A 145 5.34 -12.22 3.80
C THR A 145 5.76 -13.58 4.38
N ALA A 146 6.49 -13.63 5.49
CA ALA A 146 6.84 -14.87 6.16
C ALA A 146 5.58 -15.64 6.61
N MET A 147 4.60 -14.96 7.20
CA MET A 147 3.32 -15.59 7.59
C MET A 147 2.52 -16.13 6.41
N LEU A 148 2.53 -15.44 5.27
CA LEU A 148 1.89 -15.92 4.05
C LEU A 148 2.48 -17.24 3.58
N VAL A 149 3.81 -17.35 3.56
CA VAL A 149 4.51 -18.56 3.11
C VAL A 149 4.35 -19.69 4.13
N LEU A 150 4.51 -19.40 5.44
CA LEU A 150 4.34 -20.38 6.51
C LEU A 150 2.95 -21.03 6.48
N GLY A 151 1.89 -20.21 6.52
CA GLY A 151 0.52 -20.71 6.52
C GLY A 151 0.17 -21.46 5.23
N GLY A 152 0.60 -20.93 4.08
CA GLY A 152 0.39 -21.58 2.78
C GLY A 152 1.07 -22.95 2.69
N ALA A 153 2.34 -23.02 3.08
CA ALA A 153 3.12 -24.28 3.02
C ALA A 153 2.61 -25.35 3.98
N ALA A 154 2.22 -24.97 5.20
CA ALA A 154 1.66 -25.90 6.19
C ALA A 154 0.36 -26.54 5.72
N VAL A 155 -0.55 -25.77 5.12
CA VAL A 155 -1.82 -26.30 4.61
C VAL A 155 -1.62 -27.17 3.37
N ILE A 156 -0.75 -26.76 2.45
CA ILE A 156 -0.42 -27.57 1.27
C ILE A 156 0.14 -28.93 1.71
N GLN A 157 1.10 -28.95 2.63
CA GLN A 157 1.64 -30.20 3.17
C GLN A 157 0.53 -31.06 3.80
N SER A 158 -0.31 -30.47 4.65
CA SER A 158 -1.36 -31.19 5.37
C SER A 158 -2.41 -31.82 4.46
N LEU A 159 -2.84 -31.10 3.41
CA LEU A 159 -3.88 -31.56 2.51
C LEU A 159 -3.38 -32.45 1.38
N THR A 160 -2.16 -32.24 0.90
CA THR A 160 -1.66 -32.88 -0.32
C THR A 160 -0.41 -33.76 -0.13
N GLY A 161 0.26 -33.67 1.01
CA GLY A 161 1.51 -34.37 1.28
C GLY A 161 2.75 -33.76 0.61
N VAL A 162 2.63 -32.68 -0.15
CA VAL A 162 3.80 -31.98 -0.73
C VAL A 162 4.75 -31.54 0.38
N ASN A 163 6.05 -31.75 0.17
CA ASN A 163 7.07 -31.35 1.15
C ASN A 163 6.98 -29.86 1.47
N ILE A 164 6.95 -29.51 2.77
CA ILE A 164 6.75 -28.15 3.25
C ILE A 164 7.84 -27.18 2.77
N TYR A 165 9.08 -27.63 2.69
CA TYR A 165 10.19 -26.79 2.20
C TYR A 165 10.04 -26.52 0.69
N VAL A 166 9.61 -27.53 -0.09
CA VAL A 166 9.33 -27.34 -1.52
C VAL A 166 8.20 -26.34 -1.70
N ALA A 167 7.11 -26.47 -0.94
CA ALA A 167 6.00 -25.51 -0.95
C ALA A 167 6.45 -24.09 -0.60
N SER A 168 7.34 -23.94 0.40
CA SER A 168 7.88 -22.64 0.85
C SER A 168 8.66 -21.89 -0.24
N PHE A 169 9.23 -22.58 -1.21
CA PHE A 169 9.90 -21.97 -2.37
C PHE A 169 8.95 -21.82 -3.58
N LEU A 170 8.08 -22.78 -3.83
CA LEU A 170 7.16 -22.71 -4.97
C LEU A 170 6.12 -21.59 -4.83
N ILE A 171 5.65 -21.32 -3.62
CA ILE A 171 4.73 -20.19 -3.35
C ILE A 171 5.36 -18.86 -3.79
N PRO A 172 6.52 -18.42 -3.28
CA PRO A 172 7.14 -17.17 -3.70
C PRO A 172 7.47 -17.13 -5.20
N ILE A 173 7.90 -18.24 -5.80
CA ILE A 173 8.20 -18.29 -7.25
C ILE A 173 6.95 -17.97 -8.06
N GLY A 174 5.80 -18.55 -7.73
CA GLY A 174 4.53 -18.24 -8.39
C GLY A 174 4.17 -16.76 -8.29
N VAL A 175 4.37 -16.16 -7.11
CA VAL A 175 4.11 -14.73 -6.86
C VAL A 175 5.09 -13.83 -7.64
N ILE A 176 6.39 -14.17 -7.66
CA ILE A 176 7.42 -13.43 -8.40
C ILE A 176 7.05 -13.34 -9.88
N VAL A 177 6.67 -14.47 -10.51
CA VAL A 177 6.41 -14.53 -11.95
C VAL A 177 5.36 -13.52 -12.38
N TYR A 178 4.22 -13.47 -11.70
CA TYR A 178 3.18 -12.54 -12.15
C TYR A 178 3.41 -11.09 -11.70
N THR A 179 4.06 -10.86 -10.55
CA THR A 179 4.37 -9.52 -10.04
C THR A 179 5.40 -8.81 -10.90
N PHE A 180 6.38 -9.55 -11.41
CA PHE A 180 7.46 -9.03 -12.26
C PHE A 180 6.95 -8.30 -13.52
N PHE A 181 5.84 -8.76 -14.09
CA PHE A 181 5.27 -8.20 -15.32
C PHE A 181 4.13 -7.21 -15.08
N GLY A 182 3.42 -7.33 -13.96
CA GLY A 182 2.12 -6.71 -13.77
C GLY A 182 2.13 -5.29 -13.19
N GLY A 183 2.97 -5.02 -12.20
CA GLY A 183 2.92 -3.78 -11.42
C GLY A 183 1.62 -3.59 -10.64
N LEU A 184 1.47 -2.46 -9.96
CA LEU A 184 0.38 -2.21 -9.01
C LEU A 184 -1.02 -2.29 -9.63
N LYS A 185 -1.20 -1.82 -10.87
CA LYS A 185 -2.53 -1.82 -11.51
C LYS A 185 -3.04 -3.21 -11.84
N ALA A 186 -2.14 -4.08 -12.28
CA ALA A 186 -2.46 -5.48 -12.52
C ALA A 186 -2.78 -6.21 -11.21
N THR A 187 -2.07 -5.86 -10.13
CA THR A 187 -2.36 -6.35 -8.78
C THR A 187 -3.78 -6.01 -8.35
N PHE A 188 -4.25 -4.77 -8.56
CA PHE A 188 -5.64 -4.39 -8.24
C PHE A 188 -6.69 -5.25 -8.93
N PHE A 189 -6.45 -5.64 -10.17
CA PHE A 189 -7.41 -6.48 -10.89
C PHE A 189 -7.38 -7.93 -10.40
N ALA A 190 -6.18 -8.48 -10.16
CA ALA A 190 -6.02 -9.81 -9.58
C ALA A 190 -6.69 -9.88 -8.19
N GLU A 191 -6.50 -8.86 -7.38
CA GLU A 191 -7.11 -8.72 -6.06
C GLU A 191 -8.65 -8.63 -6.14
N TYR A 192 -9.20 -7.95 -7.16
CA TYR A 192 -10.64 -7.92 -7.37
C TYR A 192 -11.21 -9.31 -7.68
N LEU A 193 -10.58 -10.05 -8.58
CA LEU A 193 -11.02 -11.42 -8.90
C LEU A 193 -10.90 -12.33 -7.68
N ASN A 194 -9.81 -12.22 -6.93
CA ASN A 194 -9.62 -12.98 -5.71
C ASN A 194 -10.67 -12.63 -4.63
N ALA A 195 -10.98 -11.34 -4.42
CA ALA A 195 -12.03 -10.94 -3.47
C ALA A 195 -13.40 -11.53 -3.85
N ALA A 196 -13.74 -11.53 -5.13
CA ALA A 196 -14.97 -12.16 -5.61
C ALA A 196 -14.96 -13.69 -5.36
N PHE A 197 -13.83 -14.34 -5.60
CA PHE A 197 -13.67 -15.78 -5.34
C PHE A 197 -13.76 -16.09 -3.84
N ILE A 198 -13.10 -15.32 -2.97
CA ILE A 198 -13.18 -15.49 -1.52
C ILE A 198 -14.64 -15.44 -1.04
N PHE A 199 -15.40 -14.40 -1.42
CA PHE A 199 -16.80 -14.31 -1.03
C PHE A 199 -17.66 -15.46 -1.58
N GLY A 200 -17.40 -15.88 -2.82
CA GLY A 200 -18.05 -17.07 -3.38
C GLY A 200 -17.83 -18.32 -2.51
N VAL A 201 -16.59 -18.57 -2.13
CA VAL A 201 -16.22 -19.73 -1.28
C VAL A 201 -16.79 -19.57 0.14
N VAL A 202 -16.75 -18.38 0.74
CA VAL A 202 -17.39 -18.12 2.05
C VAL A 202 -18.87 -18.48 2.02
N LEU A 203 -19.61 -18.02 1.00
CA LEU A 203 -21.04 -18.30 0.85
C LEU A 203 -21.30 -19.79 0.62
N VAL A 204 -20.45 -20.48 -0.15
CA VAL A 204 -20.54 -21.94 -0.35
C VAL A 204 -20.40 -22.68 0.98
N PHE A 205 -19.39 -22.35 1.81
CA PHE A 205 -19.22 -23.02 3.11
C PHE A 205 -20.37 -22.71 4.07
N VAL A 206 -20.79 -21.45 4.18
CA VAL A 206 -21.91 -21.07 5.05
C VAL A 206 -23.18 -21.78 4.63
N THR A 207 -23.50 -21.79 3.33
CA THR A 207 -24.70 -22.47 2.80
C THR A 207 -24.63 -23.99 2.99
N SER A 208 -23.47 -24.59 2.73
CA SER A 208 -23.28 -26.04 2.88
C SER A 208 -23.47 -26.47 4.33
N ILE A 209 -22.90 -25.76 5.30
CA ILE A 209 -22.93 -26.16 6.72
C ILE A 209 -24.30 -25.92 7.34
N TYR A 210 -24.91 -24.78 7.11
CA TYR A 210 -26.14 -24.40 7.81
C TYR A 210 -27.43 -24.79 7.07
N PHE A 211 -27.37 -25.07 5.77
CA PHE A 211 -28.60 -25.31 4.99
C PHE A 211 -28.60 -26.64 4.22
N LEU A 212 -27.45 -27.20 3.84
CA LEU A 212 -27.38 -28.34 2.95
C LEU A 212 -26.86 -29.62 3.62
N ASN A 213 -26.05 -29.53 4.68
CA ASN A 213 -25.47 -30.70 5.31
C ASN A 213 -26.45 -31.33 6.31
N PRO A 214 -26.99 -32.58 6.04
CA PRO A 214 -27.95 -33.22 6.90
C PRO A 214 -27.35 -33.67 8.24
N ASP A 215 -26.06 -34.05 8.24
CA ASP A 215 -25.37 -34.56 9.44
C ASP A 215 -25.17 -33.47 10.52
N LEU A 216 -25.09 -32.22 10.10
CA LEU A 216 -25.00 -31.10 11.01
C LEU A 216 -26.35 -30.60 11.52
N GLY A 217 -27.44 -30.95 10.82
CA GLY A 217 -28.80 -30.63 11.26
C GLY A 217 -29.17 -29.15 11.20
N GLY A 218 -28.52 -28.38 10.32
CA GLY A 218 -28.72 -26.93 10.18
C GLY A 218 -28.29 -26.14 11.42
N VAL A 219 -28.87 -24.95 11.61
CA VAL A 219 -28.55 -24.09 12.74
C VAL A 219 -28.93 -24.72 14.09
N GLY A 220 -30.08 -25.43 14.14
CA GLY A 220 -30.54 -26.12 15.35
C GLY A 220 -29.62 -27.28 15.75
N GLY A 221 -29.29 -28.15 14.80
CA GLY A 221 -28.35 -29.25 15.04
C GLY A 221 -26.94 -28.79 15.42
N MET A 222 -26.46 -27.72 14.79
CA MET A 222 -25.18 -27.10 15.19
C MET A 222 -25.23 -26.56 16.63
N TYR A 223 -26.34 -25.92 17.03
CA TYR A 223 -26.54 -25.45 18.41
C TYR A 223 -26.46 -26.59 19.42
N GLU A 224 -27.21 -27.70 19.18
CA GLU A 224 -27.23 -28.88 20.05
C GLU A 224 -25.84 -29.53 20.16
N LYS A 225 -25.14 -29.70 19.02
CA LYS A 225 -23.80 -30.26 18.98
C LYS A 225 -22.77 -29.42 19.73
N LEU A 226 -22.83 -28.08 19.60
CA LEU A 226 -21.93 -27.18 20.30
C LEU A 226 -22.23 -27.12 21.81
N THR A 227 -23.48 -27.19 22.21
CA THR A 227 -23.90 -27.31 23.62
C THR A 227 -23.41 -28.63 24.22
N LYS A 228 -23.54 -29.73 23.48
CA LYS A 228 -23.00 -31.02 23.88
C LYS A 228 -21.48 -31.02 23.95
N ALA A 229 -20.81 -30.39 22.99
CA ALA A 229 -19.35 -30.26 23.00
C ALA A 229 -18.87 -29.47 24.25
N ALA A 230 -19.59 -28.43 24.67
CA ALA A 230 -19.27 -27.68 25.87
C ALA A 230 -19.34 -28.54 27.16
N SER A 231 -20.30 -29.44 27.24
CA SER A 231 -20.40 -30.35 28.39
C SER A 231 -19.29 -31.42 28.42
N LEU A 232 -18.76 -31.81 27.26
CA LEU A 232 -17.69 -32.82 27.15
C LEU A 232 -16.29 -32.21 27.22
N ARG A 233 -16.12 -31.03 26.67
CA ARG A 233 -14.85 -30.29 26.58
C ARG A 233 -15.12 -28.81 26.84
N PRO A 234 -15.33 -28.42 28.12
CA PRO A 234 -15.60 -27.02 28.46
C PRO A 234 -14.39 -26.15 28.12
N VAL A 235 -14.66 -24.96 27.57
CA VAL A 235 -13.61 -23.99 27.23
C VAL A 235 -13.20 -23.23 28.47
N ALA A 236 -11.94 -23.34 28.86
CA ALA A 236 -11.42 -22.61 30.02
C ALA A 236 -11.53 -21.08 29.81
N GLY A 237 -12.05 -20.37 30.81
CA GLY A 237 -12.23 -18.92 30.74
C GLY A 237 -13.46 -18.44 29.98
N ASN A 238 -14.28 -19.35 29.45
CA ASN A 238 -15.59 -19.02 28.93
C ASN A 238 -16.67 -19.14 30.02
N SER A 239 -17.72 -18.31 29.95
CA SER A 239 -18.88 -18.46 30.81
C SER A 239 -19.47 -19.86 30.64
N GLU A 240 -19.67 -20.59 31.75
CA GLU A 240 -20.14 -21.98 31.80
C GLU A 240 -19.35 -22.96 30.90
N GLY A 241 -18.12 -22.61 30.49
CA GLY A 241 -17.33 -23.40 29.52
C GLY A 241 -17.92 -23.45 28.12
N ALA A 242 -18.91 -22.59 27.81
CA ALA A 242 -19.69 -22.64 26.58
C ALA A 242 -18.92 -22.12 25.35
N TYR A 243 -19.14 -22.77 24.17
CA TYR A 243 -18.68 -22.25 22.88
C TYR A 243 -19.55 -21.10 22.35
N LEU A 244 -20.80 -21.00 22.83
CA LEU A 244 -21.80 -20.04 22.38
C LEU A 244 -21.94 -18.88 23.36
N THR A 245 -20.82 -18.20 23.65
CA THR A 245 -20.80 -17.01 24.53
C THR A 245 -19.76 -16.00 24.05
N MET A 246 -20.02 -14.72 24.29
CA MET A 246 -19.03 -13.66 24.12
C MET A 246 -18.13 -13.48 25.35
N ALA A 247 -18.54 -14.03 26.51
CA ALA A 247 -17.78 -13.97 27.77
C ALA A 247 -16.66 -15.01 27.77
N SER A 248 -15.56 -14.69 27.11
CA SER A 248 -14.36 -15.50 26.96
C SER A 248 -13.12 -14.66 27.27
N THR A 249 -12.41 -14.97 28.36
CA THR A 249 -11.19 -14.26 28.74
C THR A 249 -10.06 -14.51 27.75
N GLY A 250 -9.93 -15.74 27.23
CA GLY A 250 -8.95 -16.10 26.20
C GLY A 250 -9.19 -15.36 24.88
N ALA A 251 -10.46 -15.30 24.43
CA ALA A 251 -10.79 -14.57 23.22
C ALA A 251 -10.62 -13.05 23.37
N LEU A 252 -10.88 -12.48 24.54
CA LEU A 252 -10.64 -11.06 24.82
C LEU A 252 -9.14 -10.75 24.78
N ALA A 253 -8.31 -11.58 25.45
CA ALA A 253 -6.86 -11.43 25.42
C ALA A 253 -6.31 -11.54 23.99
N PHE A 254 -6.76 -12.54 23.23
CA PHE A 254 -6.47 -12.65 21.81
C PHE A 254 -6.91 -11.39 21.03
N GLY A 255 -8.11 -10.87 21.29
CA GLY A 255 -8.63 -9.68 20.64
C GLY A 255 -7.76 -8.44 20.84
N ILE A 256 -7.24 -8.23 22.05
CA ILE A 256 -6.31 -7.14 22.38
C ILE A 256 -5.00 -7.30 21.60
N ILE A 257 -4.40 -8.49 21.61
CA ILE A 257 -3.17 -8.80 20.85
C ILE A 257 -3.43 -8.56 19.35
N ASN A 258 -4.55 -9.07 18.84
CA ASN A 258 -4.99 -8.93 17.46
C ASN A 258 -5.14 -7.46 17.04
N ILE A 259 -5.72 -6.61 17.90
CA ILE A 259 -5.83 -5.17 17.67
C ILE A 259 -4.45 -4.55 17.50
N VAL A 260 -3.52 -4.79 18.42
CA VAL A 260 -2.17 -4.20 18.38
C VAL A 260 -1.40 -4.66 17.15
N GLY A 261 -1.37 -5.96 16.88
CA GLY A 261 -0.68 -6.54 15.73
C GLY A 261 -1.19 -5.97 14.40
N ASN A 262 -2.51 -5.93 14.23
CA ASN A 262 -3.11 -5.45 13.00
C ASN A 262 -3.03 -3.92 12.82
N PHE A 263 -2.91 -3.13 13.89
CA PHE A 263 -2.51 -1.73 13.73
C PHE A 263 -1.12 -1.61 13.09
N GLY A 264 -0.17 -2.44 13.53
CA GLY A 264 1.17 -2.50 12.93
C GLY A 264 1.10 -2.85 11.44
N THR A 265 0.41 -3.91 11.10
CA THR A 265 0.33 -4.44 9.72
C THR A 265 -0.48 -3.59 8.74
N ILE A 266 -1.21 -2.55 9.16
CA ILE A 266 -1.81 -1.57 8.24
C ILE A 266 -1.04 -0.25 8.25
N PHE A 267 -0.71 0.26 9.44
CA PHE A 267 -0.13 1.61 9.56
C PHE A 267 1.36 1.65 9.19
N VAL A 268 2.07 0.52 9.33
CA VAL A 268 3.51 0.42 9.07
C VAL A 268 3.81 -0.36 7.78
N ASP A 269 2.80 -0.91 7.13
CA ASP A 269 2.94 -1.66 5.89
C ASP A 269 2.75 -0.77 4.66
N GLN A 270 3.77 -0.75 3.81
CA GLN A 270 3.76 0.04 2.58
C GLN A 270 2.67 -0.40 1.58
N ALA A 271 2.19 -1.66 1.62
CA ALA A 271 1.14 -2.15 0.72
C ALA A 271 -0.15 -1.34 0.85
N TYR A 272 -0.56 -1.00 2.07
CA TYR A 272 -1.77 -0.21 2.30
C TYR A 272 -1.58 1.28 1.98
N TRP A 273 -0.39 1.83 2.26
CA TRP A 273 -0.04 3.19 1.82
C TRP A 273 -0.03 3.29 0.29
N GLN A 274 0.46 2.28 -0.43
CA GLN A 274 0.40 2.25 -1.90
C GLN A 274 -1.03 2.28 -2.42
N LYS A 275 -1.96 1.53 -1.81
CA LYS A 275 -3.38 1.57 -2.17
C LYS A 275 -3.99 2.94 -1.92
N ALA A 276 -3.63 3.57 -0.79
CA ALA A 276 -4.01 4.94 -0.49
C ALA A 276 -3.47 5.93 -1.53
N ILE A 277 -2.21 5.79 -1.93
CA ILE A 277 -1.55 6.62 -2.94
C ILE A 277 -2.20 6.44 -4.32
N ALA A 278 -2.50 5.21 -4.71
CA ALA A 278 -3.10 4.87 -5.99
C ALA A 278 -4.57 5.32 -6.15
N ALA A 279 -5.29 5.48 -5.04
CA ALA A 279 -6.69 5.88 -5.04
C ALA A 279 -6.88 7.36 -5.44
N ARG A 280 -8.00 7.66 -6.13
CA ARG A 280 -8.46 9.04 -6.26
C ARG A 280 -8.75 9.64 -4.89
N PRO A 281 -8.50 10.93 -4.63
CA PRO A 281 -8.76 11.55 -3.34
C PRO A 281 -10.17 11.28 -2.80
N ARG A 282 -11.20 11.48 -3.62
CA ARG A 282 -12.61 11.25 -3.23
C ARG A 282 -12.99 9.78 -3.06
N SER A 283 -12.30 8.89 -3.78
CA SER A 283 -12.57 7.44 -3.74
C SER A 283 -11.85 6.74 -2.59
N ALA A 284 -10.74 7.30 -2.15
CA ALA A 284 -9.86 6.68 -1.18
C ALA A 284 -10.57 6.39 0.14
N VAL A 285 -11.18 7.41 0.77
CA VAL A 285 -11.88 7.29 2.05
C VAL A 285 -13.00 6.26 2.00
N LYS A 286 -13.89 6.39 0.98
CA LYS A 286 -15.02 5.48 0.83
C LYS A 286 -14.53 4.05 0.60
N GLY A 287 -13.46 3.88 -0.19
CA GLY A 287 -12.85 2.57 -0.45
C GLY A 287 -12.35 1.89 0.83
N PHE A 288 -11.67 2.62 1.72
CA PHE A 288 -11.19 2.08 2.99
C PHE A 288 -12.31 1.76 3.98
N LEU A 289 -13.34 2.62 4.08
CA LEU A 289 -14.48 2.35 4.95
C LEU A 289 -15.29 1.13 4.46
N ILE A 290 -15.62 1.07 3.18
CA ILE A 290 -16.36 -0.06 2.59
C ILE A 290 -15.52 -1.33 2.66
N GLY A 291 -14.22 -1.24 2.32
CA GLY A 291 -13.31 -2.38 2.38
C GLY A 291 -13.20 -2.97 3.79
N GLY A 292 -13.04 -2.14 4.82
CA GLY A 292 -12.96 -2.59 6.20
C GLY A 292 -14.24 -3.26 6.70
N LEU A 293 -15.41 -2.68 6.37
CA LEU A 293 -16.71 -3.27 6.73
C LEU A 293 -17.03 -4.54 5.95
N ALA A 294 -16.68 -4.60 4.67
CA ALA A 294 -16.87 -5.79 3.85
C ALA A 294 -15.95 -6.92 4.31
N TRP A 295 -14.70 -6.61 4.62
CA TRP A 295 -13.74 -7.61 5.08
C TRP A 295 -14.13 -8.24 6.43
N PHE A 296 -14.78 -7.49 7.32
CA PHE A 296 -15.29 -8.02 8.59
C PHE A 296 -16.10 -9.32 8.38
N ALA A 297 -16.85 -9.43 7.28
CA ALA A 297 -17.67 -10.59 6.96
C ALA A 297 -16.85 -11.88 6.80
N ILE A 298 -15.60 -11.79 6.32
CA ILE A 298 -14.81 -12.97 6.00
C ILE A 298 -14.46 -13.76 7.26
N PRO A 299 -13.71 -13.24 8.25
CA PRO A 299 -13.44 -13.99 9.46
C PRO A 299 -14.70 -14.22 10.31
N PHE A 300 -15.66 -13.28 10.30
CA PHE A 300 -16.89 -13.42 11.04
C PHE A 300 -17.78 -14.56 10.53
N ALA A 301 -18.00 -14.66 9.22
CA ALA A 301 -18.84 -15.70 8.65
C ALA A 301 -18.08 -17.02 8.47
N LEU A 302 -16.91 -17.00 7.84
CA LEU A 302 -16.16 -18.23 7.52
C LEU A 302 -15.67 -18.96 8.76
N ALA A 303 -15.11 -18.23 9.71
CA ALA A 303 -14.55 -18.81 10.93
C ALA A 303 -15.64 -19.31 11.88
N THR A 304 -16.72 -18.53 12.07
CA THR A 304 -17.90 -19.00 12.80
C THR A 304 -18.49 -20.25 12.17
N THR A 305 -18.34 -20.43 10.88
CA THR A 305 -18.84 -21.59 10.14
C THR A 305 -17.86 -22.77 10.29
N LEU A 306 -16.64 -22.69 9.76
CA LEU A 306 -15.68 -23.80 9.72
C LEU A 306 -15.12 -24.15 11.09
N GLY A 307 -14.76 -23.15 11.91
CA GLY A 307 -14.19 -23.39 13.23
C GLY A 307 -15.20 -24.06 14.18
N LEU A 308 -16.44 -23.57 14.20
CA LEU A 308 -17.50 -24.20 15.01
C LEU A 308 -17.95 -25.55 14.46
N ALA A 309 -17.91 -25.74 13.14
CA ALA A 309 -18.21 -27.04 12.53
C ALA A 309 -17.16 -28.10 12.92
N ALA A 310 -15.88 -27.71 13.03
CA ALA A 310 -14.85 -28.60 13.55
C ALA A 310 -15.14 -29.03 15.00
N VAL A 311 -15.64 -28.15 15.84
CA VAL A 311 -16.10 -28.47 17.20
C VAL A 311 -17.32 -29.39 17.16
N ALA A 312 -18.33 -29.05 16.39
CA ALA A 312 -19.59 -29.76 16.29
C ALA A 312 -19.44 -31.21 15.73
N THR A 313 -18.45 -31.41 14.84
CA THR A 313 -18.08 -32.74 14.31
C THR A 313 -17.09 -33.50 15.18
N ASN A 314 -16.78 -32.99 16.36
CA ASN A 314 -15.88 -33.59 17.35
C ASN A 314 -14.46 -33.88 16.80
N VAL A 315 -13.94 -33.01 15.92
CA VAL A 315 -12.58 -33.13 15.40
C VAL A 315 -11.58 -33.00 16.54
N SER A 316 -10.64 -33.94 16.62
CA SER A 316 -9.52 -33.87 17.55
C SER A 316 -8.25 -33.55 16.77
N LEU A 317 -7.67 -32.39 17.08
CA LEU A 317 -6.41 -31.90 16.51
C LEU A 317 -5.34 -31.83 17.59
N THR A 318 -4.10 -32.09 17.24
CA THR A 318 -2.96 -31.88 18.13
C THR A 318 -2.71 -30.37 18.32
N PRO A 319 -2.08 -29.94 19.44
CA PRO A 319 -1.71 -28.53 19.63
C PRO A 319 -0.93 -27.97 18.45
N GLU A 320 0.04 -28.71 17.92
CA GLU A 320 0.81 -28.31 16.73
C GLU A 320 -0.05 -28.08 15.49
N GLN A 321 -1.04 -28.95 15.25
CA GLN A 321 -1.98 -28.78 14.14
C GLN A 321 -2.86 -27.54 14.31
N ILE A 322 -3.30 -27.24 15.53
CA ILE A 322 -4.09 -26.05 15.85
C ILE A 322 -3.25 -24.79 15.61
N GLU A 323 -2.02 -24.74 16.12
CA GLU A 323 -1.11 -23.60 15.97
C GLU A 323 -0.71 -23.33 14.51
N ASN A 324 -0.61 -24.38 13.69
CA ASN A 324 -0.36 -24.27 12.26
C ASN A 324 -1.64 -23.93 11.44
N GLY A 325 -2.79 -23.73 12.10
CA GLY A 325 -4.04 -23.29 11.45
C GLY A 325 -4.79 -24.36 10.73
N LEU A 326 -4.59 -25.65 11.04
CA LEU A 326 -5.19 -26.76 10.30
C LEU A 326 -6.66 -27.03 10.66
N VAL A 327 -7.29 -26.22 11.51
CA VAL A 327 -8.72 -26.34 11.84
C VAL A 327 -9.62 -26.17 10.60
N ALA A 328 -9.43 -25.10 9.85
CA ALA A 328 -10.25 -24.83 8.67
C ALA A 328 -10.08 -25.89 7.55
N PRO A 329 -8.85 -26.30 7.17
CA PRO A 329 -8.66 -27.36 6.19
C PRO A 329 -9.31 -28.70 6.59
N THR A 330 -9.15 -29.06 7.85
CA THR A 330 -9.74 -30.31 8.38
C THR A 330 -11.26 -30.25 8.36
N ALA A 331 -11.85 -29.14 8.82
CA ALA A 331 -13.31 -28.97 8.78
C ALA A 331 -13.86 -28.97 7.34
N ALA A 332 -13.22 -28.26 6.43
CA ALA A 332 -13.63 -28.19 5.03
C ALA A 332 -13.64 -29.56 4.36
N SER A 333 -12.60 -30.37 4.60
CA SER A 333 -12.50 -31.72 4.05
C SER A 333 -13.50 -32.71 4.65
N LEU A 334 -13.78 -32.60 5.94
CA LEU A 334 -14.78 -33.45 6.59
C LEU A 334 -16.21 -33.15 6.13
N ILE A 335 -16.51 -31.89 5.84
CA ILE A 335 -17.87 -31.45 5.50
C ILE A 335 -18.19 -31.65 4.01
N LEU A 336 -17.24 -31.34 3.14
CA LEU A 336 -17.44 -31.40 1.67
C LEU A 336 -16.48 -32.37 0.97
N GLY A 337 -15.75 -33.21 1.71
CA GLY A 337 -14.79 -34.15 1.13
C GLY A 337 -13.68 -33.43 0.35
N ASP A 338 -13.24 -34.08 -0.73
CA ASP A 338 -12.19 -33.55 -1.61
C ASP A 338 -12.54 -32.17 -2.19
N ALA A 339 -13.82 -31.93 -2.49
CA ALA A 339 -14.27 -30.63 -3.00
C ALA A 339 -14.04 -29.51 -1.98
N GLY A 340 -14.31 -29.76 -0.69
CA GLY A 340 -14.04 -28.80 0.38
C GLY A 340 -12.55 -28.51 0.55
N ALA A 341 -11.72 -29.56 0.50
CA ALA A 341 -10.26 -29.43 0.56
C ALA A 341 -9.72 -28.62 -0.63
N ILE A 342 -10.17 -28.90 -1.86
CA ILE A 342 -9.76 -28.18 -3.07
C ILE A 342 -10.22 -26.72 -3.03
N LEU A 343 -11.48 -26.45 -2.63
CA LEU A 343 -12.00 -25.10 -2.52
C LEU A 343 -11.19 -24.26 -1.51
N LEU A 344 -10.96 -24.79 -0.30
CA LEU A 344 -10.21 -24.08 0.71
C LEU A 344 -8.76 -23.88 0.30
N LEU A 345 -8.11 -24.90 -0.27
CA LEU A 345 -6.75 -24.80 -0.76
C LEU A 345 -6.62 -23.78 -1.89
N SER A 346 -7.60 -23.73 -2.80
CA SER A 346 -7.63 -22.77 -3.91
C SER A 346 -7.80 -21.33 -3.41
N VAL A 347 -8.73 -21.07 -2.48
CA VAL A 347 -8.93 -19.73 -1.92
C VAL A 347 -7.73 -19.28 -1.08
N LEU A 348 -7.14 -20.19 -0.32
CA LEU A 348 -5.92 -19.93 0.44
C LEU A 348 -4.77 -19.55 -0.49
N PHE A 349 -4.56 -20.32 -1.55
CA PHE A 349 -3.47 -20.09 -2.48
C PHE A 349 -3.64 -18.78 -3.26
N THR A 350 -4.87 -18.48 -3.73
CA THR A 350 -5.16 -17.20 -4.39
C THR A 350 -4.98 -16.02 -3.42
N ALA A 351 -5.36 -16.17 -2.15
CA ALA A 351 -5.14 -15.16 -1.12
C ALA A 351 -3.63 -14.93 -0.86
N VAL A 352 -2.85 -16.00 -0.70
CA VAL A 352 -1.40 -15.94 -0.51
C VAL A 352 -0.70 -15.28 -1.70
N THR A 353 -1.08 -15.64 -2.92
CA THR A 353 -0.47 -15.09 -4.13
C THR A 353 -0.80 -13.61 -4.34
N THR A 354 -2.04 -13.19 -4.10
CA THR A 354 -2.44 -11.78 -4.27
C THR A 354 -1.87 -10.89 -3.18
N ALA A 355 -1.93 -11.32 -1.92
CA ALA A 355 -1.30 -10.58 -0.81
C ALA A 355 0.23 -10.55 -0.98
N GLY A 356 0.86 -11.68 -1.31
CA GLY A 356 2.29 -11.76 -1.57
C GLY A 356 2.76 -10.84 -2.69
N SER A 357 1.97 -10.67 -3.75
CA SER A 357 2.26 -9.70 -4.81
C SER A 357 2.24 -8.27 -4.31
N ALA A 358 1.26 -7.90 -3.49
CA ALA A 358 1.20 -6.57 -2.89
C ALA A 358 2.44 -6.31 -2.03
N GLU A 359 2.89 -7.30 -1.25
CA GLU A 359 4.11 -7.22 -0.45
C GLU A 359 5.37 -7.06 -1.30
N LEU A 360 5.52 -7.86 -2.37
CA LEU A 360 6.68 -7.76 -3.27
C LEU A 360 6.76 -6.40 -3.96
N VAL A 361 5.64 -5.85 -4.42
CA VAL A 361 5.57 -4.49 -5.01
C VAL A 361 5.93 -3.45 -3.96
N SER A 362 5.48 -3.62 -2.72
CA SER A 362 5.71 -2.70 -1.60
C SER A 362 7.18 -2.64 -1.21
N VAL A 363 7.80 -3.79 -0.94
CA VAL A 363 9.23 -3.87 -0.63
C VAL A 363 10.07 -3.34 -1.79
N SER A 364 9.69 -3.67 -3.02
CA SER A 364 10.33 -3.17 -4.21
C SER A 364 10.26 -1.63 -4.30
N SER A 365 9.13 -1.02 -3.90
CA SER A 365 9.00 0.44 -3.84
C SER A 365 9.88 1.06 -2.75
N LEU A 366 9.91 0.48 -1.55
CA LEU A 366 10.77 0.91 -0.44
C LEU A 366 12.25 0.87 -0.82
N VAL A 367 12.70 -0.26 -1.37
CA VAL A 367 14.10 -0.40 -1.78
C VAL A 367 14.46 0.57 -2.91
N THR A 368 13.55 0.78 -3.86
CA THR A 368 13.82 1.62 -5.03
C THR A 368 13.79 3.11 -4.70
N TYR A 369 12.75 3.57 -4.00
CA TYR A 369 12.60 5.00 -3.66
C TYR A 369 13.39 5.38 -2.41
N ASP A 370 13.23 4.63 -1.32
CA ASP A 370 13.73 5.01 -0.01
C ASP A 370 15.16 4.56 0.27
N VAL A 371 15.64 3.46 -0.35
CA VAL A 371 17.03 3.03 -0.24
C VAL A 371 17.84 3.51 -1.42
N TYR A 372 17.54 3.03 -2.64
CA TYR A 372 18.42 3.25 -3.79
C TYR A 372 18.42 4.72 -4.24
N ARG A 373 17.24 5.31 -4.47
CA ARG A 373 17.13 6.70 -4.91
C ARG A 373 17.53 7.69 -3.82
N SER A 374 17.20 7.41 -2.54
CA SER A 374 17.49 8.35 -1.45
C SER A 374 18.95 8.33 -1.00
N TYR A 375 19.63 7.17 -1.02
CA TYR A 375 20.96 7.03 -0.41
C TYR A 375 22.06 6.56 -1.37
N VAL A 376 21.73 5.85 -2.46
CA VAL A 376 22.74 5.27 -3.36
C VAL A 376 22.90 6.13 -4.61
N LYS A 377 21.80 6.45 -5.30
CA LYS A 377 21.84 7.20 -6.56
C LYS A 377 20.62 8.13 -6.71
N PRO A 378 20.67 9.36 -6.16
CA PRO A 378 19.55 10.31 -6.19
C PRO A 378 19.05 10.68 -7.59
N TRP A 379 19.91 10.57 -8.59
CA TRP A 379 19.65 10.88 -10.01
C TRP A 379 19.42 9.64 -10.88
N ALA A 380 19.03 8.52 -10.29
CA ALA A 380 18.79 7.29 -11.03
C ALA A 380 17.65 7.49 -12.06
N THR A 381 17.89 6.97 -13.26
CA THR A 381 16.90 7.02 -14.34
C THR A 381 15.75 6.04 -14.09
N GLY A 382 14.57 6.30 -14.68
CA GLY A 382 13.43 5.39 -14.55
C GLY A 382 13.71 3.94 -15.01
N ARG A 383 14.64 3.75 -15.96
CA ARG A 383 15.07 2.41 -16.41
C ARG A 383 15.92 1.71 -15.35
N GLU A 384 16.81 2.43 -14.69
CA GLU A 384 17.63 1.90 -13.59
C GLU A 384 16.75 1.54 -12.40
N LEU A 385 15.85 2.43 -12.01
CA LEU A 385 14.89 2.19 -10.94
C LEU A 385 14.05 0.95 -11.23
N MET A 386 13.59 0.75 -12.47
CA MET A 386 12.85 -0.45 -12.86
C MET A 386 13.71 -1.74 -12.77
N ARG A 387 15.01 -1.66 -13.05
CA ARG A 387 15.92 -2.83 -12.88
C ARG A 387 16.07 -3.19 -11.40
N ILE A 388 16.34 -2.18 -10.55
CA ILE A 388 16.42 -2.38 -9.10
C ILE A 388 15.13 -2.97 -8.55
N SER A 389 13.99 -2.42 -8.96
CA SER A 389 12.66 -2.93 -8.61
C SER A 389 12.53 -4.43 -8.89
N ARG A 390 12.86 -4.86 -10.10
CA ARG A 390 12.76 -6.26 -10.51
C ARG A 390 13.72 -7.18 -9.76
N LEU A 391 14.96 -6.72 -9.53
CA LEU A 391 15.93 -7.45 -8.72
C LEU A 391 15.45 -7.61 -7.28
N THR A 392 14.84 -6.57 -6.71
CA THR A 392 14.27 -6.62 -5.36
C THR A 392 13.12 -7.61 -5.28
N ILE A 393 12.21 -7.62 -6.27
CA ILE A 393 11.09 -8.59 -6.31
C ILE A 393 11.61 -10.03 -6.28
N ILE A 394 12.63 -10.34 -7.11
CA ILE A 394 13.23 -11.68 -7.13
C ILE A 394 13.95 -11.98 -5.83
N GLY A 395 14.86 -11.10 -5.40
CA GLY A 395 15.70 -11.32 -4.22
C GLY A 395 14.90 -11.42 -2.93
N PHE A 396 13.92 -10.54 -2.74
CA PHE A 396 13.06 -10.57 -1.55
C PHE A 396 12.15 -11.80 -1.56
N GLY A 397 11.52 -12.13 -2.70
CA GLY A 397 10.64 -13.30 -2.77
C GLY A 397 11.39 -14.61 -2.49
N LEU A 398 12.57 -14.81 -3.06
CA LEU A 398 13.41 -15.99 -2.75
C LEU A 398 13.91 -15.97 -1.29
N GLY A 399 14.29 -14.80 -0.78
CA GLY A 399 14.69 -14.62 0.61
C GLY A 399 13.58 -14.99 1.59
N MET A 400 12.30 -14.78 1.23
CA MET A 400 11.16 -15.18 2.07
C MET A 400 10.98 -16.70 2.12
N GLY A 401 11.26 -17.41 1.03
CA GLY A 401 11.28 -18.88 1.06
C GLY A 401 12.35 -19.43 2.02
N ILE A 402 13.54 -18.83 2.02
CA ILE A 402 14.62 -19.17 2.96
C ILE A 402 14.21 -18.84 4.39
N LEU A 403 13.71 -17.63 4.65
CA LEU A 403 13.31 -17.20 5.99
C LEU A 403 12.20 -18.08 6.55
N SER A 404 11.17 -18.37 5.76
CA SER A 404 10.06 -19.24 6.19
C SER A 404 10.55 -20.65 6.53
N SER A 405 11.43 -21.21 5.70
CA SER A 405 12.06 -22.52 5.98
C SER A 405 12.88 -22.52 7.27
N PHE A 406 13.61 -21.43 7.54
CA PHE A 406 14.36 -21.25 8.76
C PHE A 406 13.44 -21.14 10.00
N LEU A 407 12.38 -20.36 9.91
CA LEU A 407 11.40 -20.23 11.01
C LEU A 407 10.71 -21.57 11.34
N MET A 408 10.39 -22.37 10.31
CA MET A 408 9.86 -23.72 10.51
C MET A 408 10.85 -24.63 11.24
N GLN A 409 12.13 -24.57 10.89
CA GLN A 409 13.17 -25.36 11.60
C GLN A 409 13.33 -24.94 13.07
N LEU A 410 13.10 -23.68 13.38
CA LEU A 410 13.07 -23.20 14.76
C LEU A 410 11.78 -23.62 15.51
N GLY A 411 10.78 -24.18 14.83
CA GLY A 411 9.49 -24.55 15.43
C GLY A 411 8.54 -23.37 15.59
N ALA A 412 8.78 -22.25 14.92
CA ALA A 412 7.88 -21.10 14.95
C ALA A 412 6.62 -21.39 14.12
N SER A 413 5.46 -21.51 14.76
CA SER A 413 4.17 -21.71 14.12
C SER A 413 3.61 -20.42 13.53
N LEU A 414 2.61 -20.56 12.64
CA LEU A 414 1.87 -19.40 12.10
C LEU A 414 1.25 -18.57 13.24
N GLN A 415 0.64 -19.23 14.21
CA GLN A 415 0.02 -18.56 15.36
C GLN A 415 1.03 -17.79 16.21
N TYR A 416 2.21 -18.37 16.46
CA TYR A 416 3.28 -17.73 17.21
C TYR A 416 3.69 -16.39 16.58
N ILE A 417 3.99 -16.40 15.27
CA ILE A 417 4.42 -15.17 14.57
C ILE A 417 3.29 -14.15 14.50
N TYR A 418 2.05 -14.61 14.27
CA TYR A 418 0.87 -13.75 14.23
C TYR A 418 0.64 -13.01 15.57
N LEU A 419 0.79 -13.68 16.69
CA LEU A 419 0.58 -13.08 18.00
C LEU A 419 1.78 -12.22 18.47
N ALA A 420 3.01 -12.56 18.05
CA ALA A 420 4.21 -11.82 18.39
C ALA A 420 4.43 -10.56 17.53
N MET A 421 3.84 -10.47 16.33
CA MET A 421 4.12 -9.38 15.38
C MET A 421 3.87 -7.99 15.97
N GLY A 422 2.84 -7.81 16.78
CA GLY A 422 2.51 -6.52 17.35
C GLY A 422 3.55 -5.98 18.34
N ILE A 423 4.31 -6.87 19.00
CA ILE A 423 5.44 -6.47 19.86
C ILE A 423 6.51 -5.77 19.01
N LEU A 424 6.76 -6.29 17.79
CA LEU A 424 7.82 -5.82 16.90
C LEU A 424 7.43 -4.56 16.13
N ILE A 425 6.22 -4.53 15.58
CA ILE A 425 5.81 -3.46 14.63
C ILE A 425 4.86 -2.44 15.25
N GLY A 426 4.16 -2.78 16.33
CA GLY A 426 3.23 -1.88 17.04
C GLY A 426 3.82 -0.55 17.49
N PRO A 427 5.09 -0.48 17.96
CA PRO A 427 5.69 0.77 18.42
C PRO A 427 5.79 1.87 17.35
N ALA A 428 5.79 1.53 16.07
CA ALA A 428 5.84 2.52 14.98
C ALA A 428 4.47 3.10 14.61
N VAL A 429 3.37 2.50 15.06
CA VAL A 429 1.99 2.86 14.68
C VAL A 429 1.66 4.32 15.03
N VAL A 430 1.76 4.67 16.32
CA VAL A 430 1.37 6.00 16.80
C VAL A 430 2.29 7.09 16.25
N PRO A 431 3.63 6.93 16.23
CA PRO A 431 4.52 7.89 15.58
C PRO A 431 4.17 8.16 14.11
N ILE A 432 3.89 7.12 13.31
CA ILE A 432 3.52 7.26 11.89
C ILE A 432 2.18 7.99 11.76
N ALA A 433 1.17 7.57 12.53
CA ALA A 433 -0.16 8.20 12.52
C ALA A 433 -0.09 9.69 12.85
N LEU A 434 0.66 10.05 13.89
CA LEU A 434 0.82 11.44 14.32
C LEU A 434 1.72 12.26 13.38
N THR A 435 2.63 11.61 12.64
CA THR A 435 3.45 12.30 11.62
C THR A 435 2.58 12.91 10.53
N VAL A 436 1.52 12.27 10.13
CA VAL A 436 0.63 12.77 9.08
C VAL A 436 -0.51 13.62 9.64
N SER A 437 -1.00 13.31 10.85
CA SER A 437 -2.20 13.94 11.40
C SER A 437 -1.93 15.16 12.29
N TRP A 438 -0.88 15.16 13.11
CA TRP A 438 -0.67 16.13 14.18
C TRP A 438 0.55 17.03 13.98
N LYS A 439 0.34 18.35 13.86
CA LYS A 439 1.41 19.34 13.59
C LYS A 439 2.46 19.42 14.70
N LYS A 440 2.10 19.11 15.95
CA LYS A 440 3.01 19.23 17.10
C LYS A 440 4.00 18.08 17.22
N THR A 441 3.81 16.97 16.50
CA THR A 441 4.68 15.78 16.62
C THR A 441 6.13 16.13 16.45
N ASN A 442 6.93 15.76 17.45
CA ASN A 442 8.37 16.05 17.52
C ASN A 442 9.16 14.88 16.94
N LYS A 443 10.20 15.18 16.16
CA LYS A 443 11.09 14.20 15.53
C LYS A 443 11.71 13.24 16.54
N ASN A 444 12.33 13.78 17.60
CA ASN A 444 13.05 12.95 18.58
C ASN A 444 12.07 12.10 19.40
N ALA A 445 10.90 12.65 19.74
CA ALA A 445 9.86 11.91 20.43
C ALA A 445 9.33 10.76 19.56
N ALA A 446 9.18 10.95 18.26
CA ALA A 446 8.76 9.90 17.33
C ALA A 446 9.80 8.77 17.23
N ILE A 447 11.08 9.11 17.07
CA ILE A 447 12.18 8.13 17.00
C ILE A 447 12.31 7.37 18.32
N MET A 448 12.42 8.08 19.44
CA MET A 448 12.59 7.47 20.76
C MET A 448 11.38 6.64 21.18
N GLY A 449 10.17 7.14 20.87
CA GLY A 449 8.94 6.37 21.12
C GLY A 449 8.93 5.03 20.41
N SER A 450 9.29 5.00 19.12
CA SER A 450 9.36 3.75 18.36
C SER A 450 10.43 2.79 18.89
N ILE A 451 11.64 3.26 19.17
CA ILE A 451 12.76 2.43 19.62
C ILE A 451 12.52 1.93 21.06
N LEU A 452 12.16 2.83 21.98
CA LEU A 452 11.93 2.45 23.39
C LEU A 452 10.64 1.64 23.55
N GLY A 453 9.61 1.89 22.72
CA GLY A 453 8.43 1.04 22.67
C GLY A 453 8.75 -0.39 22.24
N LEU A 454 9.61 -0.57 21.23
CA LEU A 454 10.10 -1.88 20.81
C LEU A 454 10.89 -2.57 21.93
N ALA A 455 11.81 -1.86 22.53
CA ALA A 455 12.61 -2.39 23.65
C ALA A 455 11.73 -2.78 24.84
N ALA A 456 10.77 -1.93 25.24
CA ALA A 456 9.84 -2.21 26.33
C ALA A 456 8.95 -3.43 26.03
N GLY A 457 8.45 -3.54 24.79
CA GLY A 457 7.68 -4.70 24.35
C GLY A 457 8.47 -6.01 24.45
N ILE A 458 9.68 -6.05 23.89
CA ILE A 458 10.54 -7.23 23.92
C ILE A 458 10.97 -7.57 25.36
N CYS A 459 11.43 -6.57 26.12
CA CYS A 459 11.85 -6.80 27.50
C CYS A 459 10.71 -7.32 28.38
N SER A 460 9.52 -6.72 28.27
CA SER A 460 8.37 -7.18 29.05
C SER A 460 7.89 -8.56 28.63
N TRP A 461 7.90 -8.88 27.35
CA TRP A 461 7.58 -10.19 26.81
C TRP A 461 8.50 -11.27 27.38
N ILE A 462 9.82 -11.09 27.26
CA ILE A 462 10.83 -12.03 27.74
C ILE A 462 10.80 -12.14 29.26
N THR A 463 10.72 -11.01 29.98
CA THR A 463 10.69 -10.98 31.44
C THR A 463 9.45 -11.69 32.00
N THR A 464 8.27 -11.41 31.42
CA THR A 464 7.03 -12.07 31.82
C THR A 464 7.10 -13.58 31.59
N THR A 465 7.64 -14.00 30.43
CA THR A 465 7.86 -15.43 30.16
C THR A 465 8.76 -16.07 31.22
N TRP A 466 9.89 -15.43 31.51
CA TRP A 466 10.83 -15.94 32.52
C TRP A 466 10.20 -16.04 33.92
N LEU A 467 9.47 -15.01 34.33
CA LEU A 467 8.81 -14.97 35.66
C LEU A 467 7.72 -16.02 35.81
N LEU A 468 6.96 -16.31 34.74
CA LEU A 468 5.84 -17.26 34.82
C LEU A 468 6.27 -18.71 34.62
N TYR A 469 7.28 -18.97 33.79
CA TYR A 469 7.64 -20.32 33.33
C TYR A 469 9.06 -20.75 33.74
N GLY A 470 9.91 -19.84 34.19
CA GLY A 470 11.28 -20.13 34.66
C GLY A 470 12.29 -20.44 33.55
N HIS A 471 11.85 -20.51 32.29
CA HIS A 471 12.71 -20.77 31.11
C HIS A 471 12.14 -20.11 29.84
N LEU A 472 13.00 -19.91 28.85
CA LEU A 472 12.64 -19.36 27.57
C LEU A 472 12.65 -20.45 26.48
N SER A 473 11.52 -20.66 25.86
CA SER A 473 11.36 -21.53 24.70
C SER A 473 10.30 -20.92 23.76
N ILE A 474 10.16 -21.42 22.53
CA ILE A 474 9.09 -20.99 21.64
C ILE A 474 7.71 -21.27 22.25
N ALA A 475 7.55 -22.41 22.92
CA ALA A 475 6.31 -22.75 23.60
C ALA A 475 5.97 -21.75 24.72
N THR A 476 6.90 -21.43 25.62
CA THR A 476 6.64 -20.54 26.76
C THR A 476 6.52 -19.06 26.34
N THR A 477 7.29 -18.61 25.34
CA THR A 477 7.17 -17.26 24.79
C THR A 477 5.92 -17.11 23.92
N GLY A 478 5.36 -18.21 23.40
CA GLY A 478 4.11 -18.25 22.63
C GLY A 478 2.85 -18.20 23.48
N GLU A 479 2.96 -18.26 24.80
CA GLU A 479 1.82 -18.22 25.71
C GLU A 479 1.12 -16.86 25.71
N THR A 480 -0.20 -16.89 25.89
CA THR A 480 -1.07 -15.69 25.73
C THR A 480 -0.69 -14.55 26.66
N THR A 481 -0.34 -14.82 27.94
CA THR A 481 -0.07 -13.75 28.92
C THR A 481 1.20 -12.96 28.60
N PRO A 482 2.38 -13.59 28.33
CA PRO A 482 3.56 -12.86 27.88
C PRO A 482 3.34 -12.06 26.59
N LEU A 483 2.65 -12.65 25.60
CA LEU A 483 2.34 -11.98 24.35
C LEU A 483 1.42 -10.78 24.54
N LEU A 484 0.40 -10.90 25.40
CA LEU A 484 -0.51 -9.80 25.73
C LEU A 484 0.25 -8.62 26.35
N ILE A 485 1.06 -8.89 27.37
CA ILE A 485 1.83 -7.85 28.08
C ILE A 485 2.83 -7.19 27.12
N GLY A 486 3.57 -7.98 26.34
CA GLY A 486 4.51 -7.47 25.34
C GLY A 486 3.85 -6.58 24.29
N ASN A 487 2.73 -7.00 23.73
CA ASN A 487 1.97 -6.22 22.75
C ASN A 487 1.45 -4.90 23.33
N VAL A 488 0.81 -4.94 24.51
CA VAL A 488 0.23 -3.74 25.14
C VAL A 488 1.33 -2.76 25.52
N LEU A 489 2.43 -3.21 26.13
CA LEU A 489 3.51 -2.31 26.54
C LEU A 489 4.26 -1.73 25.35
N SER A 490 4.45 -2.48 24.28
CA SER A 490 5.15 -1.97 23.08
C SER A 490 4.47 -0.73 22.48
N ILE A 491 3.17 -0.80 22.26
CA ILE A 491 2.41 0.32 21.68
C ILE A 491 2.14 1.44 22.69
N SER A 492 1.86 1.09 23.96
CA SER A 492 1.52 2.08 25.01
C SER A 492 2.71 2.95 25.38
N VAL A 493 3.90 2.35 25.56
CA VAL A 493 5.14 3.09 25.83
C VAL A 493 5.47 4.01 24.66
N SER A 494 5.39 3.50 23.44
CA SER A 494 5.60 4.32 22.24
C SER A 494 4.63 5.50 22.18
N ALA A 495 3.33 5.25 22.32
CA ALA A 495 2.30 6.28 22.29
C ALA A 495 2.52 7.35 23.35
N THR A 496 2.82 6.94 24.58
CA THR A 496 3.07 7.83 25.72
C THR A 496 4.28 8.75 25.45
N LEU A 497 5.40 8.16 25.03
CA LEU A 497 6.62 8.92 24.75
C LEU A 497 6.46 9.90 23.59
N VAL A 498 5.78 9.49 22.53
CA VAL A 498 5.55 10.37 21.38
C VAL A 498 4.61 11.52 21.73
N VAL A 499 3.50 11.24 22.42
CA VAL A 499 2.53 12.29 22.79
C VAL A 499 3.15 13.25 23.81
N ILE A 500 3.68 12.73 24.90
CA ILE A 500 4.28 13.57 25.97
C ILE A 500 5.48 14.38 25.43
N GLY A 501 6.40 13.73 24.73
CA GLY A 501 7.58 14.41 24.17
C GLY A 501 7.22 15.48 23.13
N SER A 502 6.12 15.27 22.37
CA SER A 502 5.62 16.28 21.43
C SER A 502 4.87 17.43 22.10
N LEU A 503 4.26 17.20 23.25
CA LEU A 503 3.65 18.28 24.05
C LEU A 503 4.69 19.13 24.74
N PHE A 504 5.78 18.53 25.25
CA PHE A 504 6.89 19.28 25.89
C PHE A 504 7.71 20.12 24.89
N LYS A 505 7.96 19.57 23.70
CA LYS A 505 8.73 20.27 22.62
C LYS A 505 7.98 20.16 21.30
N PRO A 506 6.89 20.92 21.09
CA PRO A 506 6.12 20.85 19.86
C PRO A 506 6.91 21.41 18.68
N GLN A 507 6.96 20.66 17.57
CA GLN A 507 7.64 21.08 16.35
C GLN A 507 6.84 22.11 15.56
N ASN A 508 5.50 22.15 15.70
CA ASN A 508 4.57 23.06 15.01
C ASN A 508 4.79 23.11 13.47
N PHE A 509 4.93 21.92 12.87
CA PHE A 509 5.28 21.76 11.47
C PHE A 509 4.20 22.33 10.52
N ASN A 510 4.65 23.10 9.51
CA ASN A 510 3.79 23.54 8.42
C ASN A 510 3.70 22.44 7.34
N PHE A 511 2.52 21.86 7.16
CA PHE A 511 2.30 20.76 6.22
C PHE A 511 2.38 21.20 4.74
N ASP A 512 2.27 22.48 4.41
CA ASP A 512 2.41 22.96 3.03
C ASP A 512 3.84 22.73 2.50
N LEU A 513 4.83 22.71 3.38
CA LEU A 513 6.20 22.35 3.03
C LEU A 513 6.34 20.90 2.51
N MET A 514 5.45 19.99 2.89
CA MET A 514 5.46 18.62 2.32
C MET A 514 5.14 18.60 0.83
N LYS A 515 4.17 19.44 0.40
CA LYS A 515 3.78 19.54 -1.02
C LYS A 515 4.94 20.06 -1.88
N GLN A 516 5.80 20.90 -1.30
CA GLN A 516 6.97 21.46 -1.99
C GLN A 516 8.16 20.48 -2.04
N LYS A 517 8.36 19.70 -0.98
CA LYS A 517 9.50 18.77 -0.88
C LYS A 517 9.32 17.47 -1.66
N ILE A 518 8.08 17.02 -1.85
CA ILE A 518 7.77 15.78 -2.55
C ILE A 518 7.26 16.11 -3.95
N LEU A 519 8.14 15.98 -4.95
CA LEU A 519 7.85 16.37 -6.33
C LEU A 519 7.35 15.18 -7.15
N VAL A 520 6.29 15.40 -7.95
CA VAL A 520 5.82 14.46 -8.96
C VAL A 520 6.69 14.58 -10.21
N VAL A 521 7.13 13.45 -10.72
CA VAL A 521 7.99 13.37 -11.92
C VAL A 521 7.17 13.42 -13.24
N ASP A 522 5.87 13.11 -13.20
CA ASP A 522 5.01 13.03 -14.38
C ASP A 522 3.94 14.15 -14.39
N ASP A 523 4.01 15.08 -15.35
CA ASP A 523 3.11 16.25 -15.46
C ASP A 523 1.63 15.87 -15.60
N ARG A 524 1.30 14.71 -16.19
CA ARG A 524 -0.08 14.24 -16.28
C ARG A 524 -0.63 13.83 -14.93
N ILE A 525 0.19 13.20 -14.11
CA ILE A 525 -0.17 12.82 -12.74
C ILE A 525 -0.35 14.08 -11.90
N ARG A 526 0.51 15.07 -12.09
CA ARG A 526 0.37 16.38 -11.45
C ARG A 526 -0.98 17.04 -11.78
N SER A 527 -1.39 17.05 -13.05
CA SER A 527 -2.68 17.60 -13.47
C SER A 527 -3.89 16.83 -12.90
N ILE A 528 -3.77 15.52 -12.67
CA ILE A 528 -4.81 14.71 -12.01
C ILE A 528 -4.91 15.09 -10.54
N ILE A 529 -3.76 15.22 -9.85
CA ILE A 529 -3.71 15.63 -8.46
C ILE A 529 -4.33 17.02 -8.28
N GLU A 530 -3.95 17.99 -9.11
CA GLU A 530 -4.44 19.38 -9.04
C GLU A 530 -5.95 19.48 -9.27
N LYS A 531 -6.50 18.74 -10.23
CA LYS A 531 -7.96 18.75 -10.55
C LYS A 531 -8.82 18.12 -9.45
N ASP A 532 -8.32 17.12 -8.74
CA ASP A 532 -9.08 16.40 -7.73
C ASP A 532 -8.84 16.93 -6.30
N THR A 533 -8.04 18.00 -6.13
CA THR A 533 -7.65 18.55 -4.82
C THR A 533 -8.45 19.83 -4.48
N ASP A 534 -9.79 19.74 -4.45
CA ASP A 534 -10.59 20.78 -3.81
C ASP A 534 -10.42 20.68 -2.27
N ASP A 535 -9.62 21.57 -1.68
CA ASP A 535 -9.29 21.56 -0.25
C ASP A 535 -10.53 21.68 0.65
N ASN A 536 -11.56 22.42 0.23
CA ASN A 536 -12.80 22.55 1.00
C ASN A 536 -13.61 21.26 1.02
N GLN A 537 -13.62 20.54 -0.09
CA GLN A 537 -14.28 19.23 -0.14
C GLN A 537 -13.49 18.18 0.65
N LEU A 538 -12.17 18.15 0.52
CA LEU A 538 -11.32 17.24 1.29
C LEU A 538 -11.43 17.48 2.80
N LYS A 539 -11.60 18.73 3.25
CA LYS A 539 -11.89 19.06 4.67
C LYS A 539 -13.23 18.52 5.14
N ARG A 540 -14.27 18.57 4.29
CA ARG A 540 -15.59 17.97 4.60
C ARG A 540 -15.51 16.46 4.68
N ASP A 541 -14.82 15.85 3.70
CA ASP A 541 -14.61 14.41 3.65
C ASP A 541 -13.74 13.94 4.85
N ALA A 542 -12.77 14.72 5.30
CA ALA A 542 -12.02 14.46 6.53
C ALA A 542 -12.94 14.44 7.76
N LYS A 543 -13.78 15.47 7.95
CA LYS A 543 -14.71 15.52 9.09
C LYS A 543 -15.68 14.34 9.09
N PHE A 544 -16.19 13.94 7.92
CA PHE A 544 -17.00 12.74 7.75
C PHE A 544 -16.22 11.49 8.17
N THR A 545 -15.00 11.32 7.64
CA THR A 545 -14.16 10.15 7.93
C THR A 545 -13.86 10.01 9.42
N TYR A 546 -13.44 11.09 10.08
CA TYR A 546 -13.16 11.08 11.51
C TYR A 546 -14.38 10.61 12.32
N ARG A 547 -15.57 11.14 12.02
CA ARG A 547 -16.79 10.78 12.75
C ARG A 547 -17.16 9.30 12.55
N TYR A 548 -17.22 8.87 11.30
CA TYR A 548 -17.72 7.52 10.99
C TYR A 548 -16.68 6.45 11.31
N ALA A 549 -15.38 6.69 11.07
CA ALA A 549 -14.34 5.73 11.42
C ALA A 549 -14.26 5.50 12.92
N ILE A 550 -14.29 6.55 13.73
CA ILE A 550 -14.27 6.43 15.19
C ILE A 550 -15.57 5.77 15.69
N ALA A 551 -16.73 6.21 15.21
CA ALA A 551 -18.02 5.64 15.65
C ALA A 551 -18.13 4.14 15.33
N LEU A 552 -17.77 3.73 14.10
CA LEU A 552 -17.75 2.32 13.70
C LEU A 552 -16.75 1.49 14.53
N SER A 553 -15.56 2.02 14.79
CA SER A 553 -14.57 1.34 15.62
C SER A 553 -15.07 1.15 17.05
N LEU A 554 -15.69 2.17 17.64
CA LEU A 554 -16.29 2.08 18.97
C LEU A 554 -17.44 1.06 19.01
N VAL A 555 -18.28 1.02 17.99
CA VAL A 555 -19.35 0.02 17.89
C VAL A 555 -18.78 -1.38 17.86
N LEU A 556 -17.80 -1.64 17.02
CA LEU A 556 -17.24 -2.99 16.82
C LEU A 556 -16.41 -3.49 18.02
N VAL A 557 -15.76 -2.62 18.78
CA VAL A 557 -14.84 -3.05 19.86
C VAL A 557 -15.41 -2.81 21.25
N VAL A 558 -16.32 -1.86 21.40
CA VAL A 558 -16.85 -1.48 22.73
C VAL A 558 -18.36 -1.78 22.83
N VAL A 559 -19.17 -1.14 21.98
CA VAL A 559 -20.64 -1.12 22.15
C VAL A 559 -21.26 -2.51 21.91
N TRP A 560 -20.75 -3.25 20.93
CA TRP A 560 -21.28 -4.60 20.63
C TRP A 560 -20.68 -5.67 21.55
N PRO A 561 -19.35 -5.89 21.65
CA PRO A 561 -18.82 -7.04 22.36
C PRO A 561 -18.82 -6.89 23.90
N LEU A 562 -18.52 -5.70 24.46
CA LEU A 562 -18.31 -5.58 25.89
C LEU A 562 -19.56 -5.78 26.74
N PRO A 563 -20.76 -5.28 26.36
CA PRO A 563 -21.99 -5.61 27.08
C PRO A 563 -22.27 -7.12 27.11
N LEU A 564 -22.05 -7.82 25.97
CA LEU A 564 -22.22 -9.28 25.90
C LEU A 564 -21.14 -10.01 26.72
N TYR A 565 -19.92 -9.49 26.73
CA TYR A 565 -18.83 -10.06 27.55
C TYR A 565 -19.16 -9.96 29.04
N PHE A 566 -19.50 -8.77 29.52
CA PHE A 566 -19.75 -8.56 30.97
C PHE A 566 -21.07 -9.18 31.45
N SER A 567 -22.04 -9.42 30.55
CA SER A 567 -23.27 -10.11 30.93
C SER A 567 -23.07 -11.58 31.27
N GLY A 568 -21.97 -12.19 30.81
CA GLY A 568 -21.75 -13.63 30.91
C GLY A 568 -22.77 -14.48 30.15
N TYR A 569 -23.53 -13.88 29.24
CA TYR A 569 -24.65 -14.53 28.57
C TYR A 569 -24.20 -15.67 27.64
N VAL A 570 -24.78 -16.84 27.84
CA VAL A 570 -24.67 -17.99 26.92
C VAL A 570 -25.85 -17.94 25.95
N PHE A 571 -25.57 -17.98 24.67
CA PHE A 571 -26.57 -17.78 23.61
C PHE A 571 -27.61 -18.87 23.63
N SER A 572 -28.88 -18.48 23.63
CA SER A 572 -29.99 -19.37 23.30
C SER A 572 -30.00 -19.73 21.81
N LEU A 573 -30.76 -20.77 21.43
CA LEU A 573 -30.94 -21.12 20.02
C LEU A 573 -31.43 -19.94 19.18
N PHE A 574 -32.33 -19.13 19.72
CA PHE A 574 -32.84 -17.94 19.04
C PHE A 574 -31.71 -16.92 18.75
N VAL A 575 -30.90 -16.59 19.75
CA VAL A 575 -29.80 -15.62 19.59
C VAL A 575 -28.72 -16.17 18.68
N TYR A 576 -28.41 -17.48 18.75
CA TYR A 576 -27.48 -18.13 17.85
C TYR A 576 -27.99 -18.11 16.40
N THR A 577 -29.30 -18.34 16.19
CA THR A 577 -29.93 -18.25 14.86
C THR A 577 -29.81 -16.83 14.29
N LEU A 578 -30.05 -15.81 15.13
CA LEU A 578 -29.85 -14.41 14.71
C LEU A 578 -28.37 -14.11 14.38
N TRP A 579 -27.44 -14.66 15.14
CA TRP A 579 -26.00 -14.50 14.90
C TRP A 579 -25.57 -15.09 13.56
N VAL A 580 -25.97 -16.33 13.26
CA VAL A 580 -25.71 -16.98 11.97
C VAL A 580 -26.40 -16.24 10.83
N GLY A 581 -27.66 -15.82 11.03
CA GLY A 581 -28.40 -15.03 10.05
C GLY A 581 -27.72 -13.70 9.74
N LEU A 582 -27.20 -13.01 10.76
CA LEU A 582 -26.43 -11.77 10.60
C LEU A 582 -25.12 -12.01 9.85
N ALA A 583 -24.38 -13.08 10.19
CA ALA A 583 -23.13 -13.45 9.52
C ALA A 583 -23.36 -13.74 8.02
N PHE A 584 -24.42 -14.50 7.70
CA PHE A 584 -24.79 -14.81 6.32
C PHE A 584 -25.24 -13.55 5.54
N ALA A 585 -26.10 -12.73 6.15
CA ALA A 585 -26.56 -11.48 5.54
C ALA A 585 -25.40 -10.51 5.28
N TRP A 586 -24.50 -10.36 6.25
CA TRP A 586 -23.34 -9.48 6.10
C TRP A 586 -22.41 -9.97 4.99
N ALA A 587 -22.11 -11.27 4.95
CA ALA A 587 -21.29 -11.86 3.88
C ALA A 587 -21.95 -11.69 2.49
N SER A 588 -23.28 -11.86 2.39
CA SER A 588 -24.01 -11.70 1.15
C SER A 588 -24.02 -10.24 0.65
N VAL A 589 -24.26 -9.29 1.54
CA VAL A 589 -24.22 -7.85 1.21
C VAL A 589 -22.79 -7.44 0.83
N ALA A 590 -21.80 -7.87 1.60
CA ALA A 590 -20.40 -7.59 1.33
C ALA A 590 -19.97 -8.16 -0.05
N ALA A 591 -20.35 -9.41 -0.35
CA ALA A 591 -20.13 -10.01 -1.66
C ALA A 591 -20.76 -9.17 -2.79
N GLY A 592 -22.03 -8.78 -2.64
CA GLY A 592 -22.72 -7.94 -3.60
C GLY A 592 -22.00 -6.60 -3.83
N VAL A 593 -21.61 -5.91 -2.78
CA VAL A 593 -20.91 -4.63 -2.88
C VAL A 593 -19.53 -4.80 -3.52
N ILE A 594 -18.74 -5.76 -3.07
CA ILE A 594 -17.36 -5.96 -3.56
C ILE A 594 -17.33 -6.41 -5.03
N ILE A 595 -18.30 -7.21 -5.45
CA ILE A 595 -18.37 -7.71 -6.83
C ILE A 595 -18.98 -6.66 -7.76
N LEU A 596 -20.10 -6.05 -7.38
CA LEU A 596 -20.88 -5.20 -8.31
C LEU A 596 -20.36 -3.76 -8.39
N LEU A 597 -19.88 -3.18 -7.29
CA LEU A 597 -19.46 -1.77 -7.28
C LEU A 597 -18.33 -1.47 -8.28
N PRO A 598 -17.25 -2.27 -8.38
CA PRO A 598 -16.20 -2.06 -9.39
C PRO A 598 -16.73 -2.15 -10.83
N LEU A 599 -17.66 -3.07 -11.10
CA LEU A 599 -18.28 -3.24 -12.42
C LEU A 599 -19.14 -2.02 -12.80
N ILE A 600 -19.98 -1.55 -11.87
CA ILE A 600 -20.83 -0.37 -12.07
C ILE A 600 -19.97 0.86 -12.30
N GLU A 601 -18.92 1.07 -11.52
CA GLU A 601 -18.00 2.20 -11.69
C GLU A 601 -17.21 2.14 -13.00
N SER A 602 -16.91 0.93 -13.50
CA SER A 602 -16.09 0.71 -14.72
C SER A 602 -16.93 0.51 -15.99
N ARG A 603 -18.27 0.50 -15.89
CA ARG A 603 -19.20 0.19 -17.00
C ARG A 603 -18.90 0.91 -18.31
N ALA A 604 -18.58 2.21 -18.26
CA ALA A 604 -18.29 2.98 -19.45
C ALA A 604 -17.02 2.51 -20.18
N GLY A 605 -15.97 2.17 -19.42
CA GLY A 605 -14.73 1.61 -19.96
C GLY A 605 -14.94 0.20 -20.54
N ILE A 606 -15.70 -0.63 -19.84
CA ILE A 606 -16.04 -1.99 -20.28
C ILE A 606 -16.81 -1.92 -21.61
N ILE A 607 -17.85 -1.09 -21.68
CA ILE A 607 -18.65 -0.90 -22.91
C ILE A 607 -17.78 -0.41 -24.07
N GLN A 608 -16.84 0.52 -23.83
CA GLN A 608 -15.92 1.00 -24.85
C GLN A 608 -15.01 -0.11 -25.40
N VAL A 609 -14.49 -0.97 -24.53
CA VAL A 609 -13.66 -2.11 -24.93
C VAL A 609 -14.48 -3.10 -25.77
N PHE A 610 -15.69 -3.46 -25.32
CA PHE A 610 -16.59 -4.33 -26.10
C PHE A 610 -16.96 -3.75 -27.45
N LYS A 611 -17.31 -2.46 -27.54
CA LYS A 611 -17.61 -1.80 -28.79
C LYS A 611 -16.42 -1.80 -29.76
N LYS A 612 -15.22 -1.59 -29.26
CA LYS A 612 -13.99 -1.65 -30.06
C LYS A 612 -13.67 -3.07 -30.55
N ILE A 613 -13.91 -4.09 -29.73
CA ILE A 613 -13.74 -5.52 -30.10
C ILE A 613 -14.76 -5.89 -31.17
N ALA A 614 -16.01 -5.42 -31.04
CA ALA A 614 -17.09 -5.66 -32.00
C ALA A 614 -16.96 -4.83 -33.29
N GLY A 615 -15.89 -4.06 -33.48
CA GLY A 615 -15.68 -3.26 -34.69
C GLY A 615 -16.64 -2.06 -34.85
N VAL A 616 -17.44 -1.75 -33.81
CA VAL A 616 -18.36 -0.60 -33.83
C VAL A 616 -17.56 0.68 -33.61
N SER A 617 -17.42 1.47 -34.67
CA SER A 617 -16.78 2.80 -34.62
C SER A 617 -17.60 3.73 -33.71
N THR A 618 -17.11 4.04 -32.54
CA THR A 618 -17.78 4.95 -31.60
C THR A 618 -17.39 6.39 -31.89
N SER A 619 -18.17 7.05 -32.72
CA SER A 619 -18.17 8.50 -32.88
C SER A 619 -19.07 9.18 -31.82
N ILE A 620 -18.84 8.94 -30.52
CA ILE A 620 -19.57 9.68 -29.49
C ILE A 620 -18.55 10.12 -28.42
N GLY A 621 -18.41 11.44 -28.30
CA GLY A 621 -17.73 12.09 -27.18
C GLY A 621 -16.23 12.27 -27.32
N GLN A 622 -15.74 12.70 -28.47
CA GLN A 622 -14.51 13.50 -28.54
C GLN A 622 -14.83 14.91 -28.03
N GLY A 623 -14.93 15.07 -26.70
CA GLY A 623 -14.60 16.36 -26.13
C GLY A 623 -13.18 16.65 -26.59
N LYS A 624 -13.04 17.60 -27.47
CA LYS A 624 -11.81 18.18 -28.04
C LYS A 624 -10.53 17.45 -27.63
N ARG A 625 -10.26 16.30 -28.28
CA ARG A 625 -8.88 15.88 -28.47
C ARG A 625 -8.29 16.99 -29.31
N GLY A 626 -7.34 17.71 -28.76
CA GLY A 626 -6.42 18.43 -29.60
C GLY A 626 -6.04 17.44 -30.69
N THR A 627 -6.20 17.86 -31.96
CA THR A 627 -5.76 17.15 -33.13
C THR A 627 -4.48 16.40 -32.80
N PRO A 628 -4.37 15.10 -33.12
CA PRO A 628 -3.05 14.49 -33.13
C PRO A 628 -2.25 15.39 -34.06
N LEU A 629 -1.22 16.02 -33.52
CA LEU A 629 -0.18 16.56 -34.39
C LEU A 629 0.18 15.39 -35.30
N PRO A 630 0.22 15.62 -36.63
CA PRO A 630 0.62 14.59 -37.55
C PRO A 630 1.90 14.00 -37.03
N GLN A 631 1.99 12.68 -37.02
CA GLN A 631 3.24 11.92 -36.83
C GLN A 631 4.09 12.07 -38.13
N ASN A 632 4.24 13.27 -38.59
CA ASN A 632 5.47 13.63 -39.24
C ASN A 632 6.41 13.91 -38.09
N GLU A 633 7.30 12.96 -37.77
CA GLU A 633 8.64 13.36 -37.41
C GLU A 633 9.04 14.38 -38.48
N PHE A 634 8.73 15.64 -38.15
CA PHE A 634 9.30 16.77 -38.86
C PHE A 634 10.79 16.56 -38.61
N ASN A 635 11.45 16.08 -39.63
CA ASN A 635 12.87 15.84 -39.63
C ASN A 635 13.48 17.23 -39.55
N LEU A 636 13.52 17.78 -38.31
CA LEU A 636 14.10 19.10 -38.04
C LEU A 636 15.52 19.18 -38.58
N ARG A 637 16.19 18.03 -38.70
CA ARG A 637 17.49 17.92 -39.37
C ARG A 637 17.43 18.36 -40.85
N ASN A 638 16.39 17.96 -41.59
CA ASN A 638 16.24 18.35 -42.99
C ASN A 638 15.83 19.83 -43.14
N ALA A 639 15.02 20.38 -42.23
CA ALA A 639 14.68 21.79 -42.23
C ALA A 639 15.87 22.71 -41.88
N TYR A 640 16.82 22.20 -41.10
CA TYR A 640 18.08 22.90 -40.78
C TYR A 640 19.10 22.82 -41.92
N GLU A 641 19.14 21.71 -42.66
CA GLU A 641 20.02 21.53 -43.81
C GLU A 641 19.53 22.37 -45.06
N GLU A 642 18.21 22.54 -45.23
CA GLU A 642 17.63 23.35 -46.30
C GLU A 642 17.84 24.88 -46.13
N HIS A 643 18.11 25.34 -44.91
CA HIS A 643 18.28 26.79 -44.61
C HIS A 643 19.73 27.22 -44.39
N GLY A 644 20.72 26.42 -44.77
CA GLY A 644 22.13 26.83 -44.86
C GLY A 644 22.82 27.20 -43.53
N ILE A 645 22.42 26.64 -42.41
CA ILE A 645 22.93 27.00 -41.08
C ILE A 645 24.17 26.17 -40.78
N THR A 646 25.30 26.51 -41.37
CA THR A 646 26.61 25.81 -41.21
C THR A 646 27.65 26.56 -40.35
N GLN A 647 27.27 27.64 -39.63
CA GLN A 647 28.20 28.39 -38.77
C GLN A 647 28.07 28.09 -37.31
N SER A 648 29.16 28.24 -36.52
CA SER A 648 29.19 28.09 -35.07
C SER A 648 28.14 29.00 -34.44
N LYS A 649 27.34 28.46 -33.46
CA LYS A 649 26.23 29.18 -32.87
C LYS A 649 26.45 29.51 -31.41
N LYS A 650 26.05 30.71 -31.01
CA LYS A 650 25.92 31.14 -29.62
C LYS A 650 24.47 30.95 -29.19
N ILE A 651 24.24 30.13 -28.17
CA ILE A 651 22.91 29.74 -27.73
C ILE A 651 22.71 30.14 -26.28
N LEU A 652 21.68 30.91 -25.98
CA LEU A 652 21.30 31.26 -24.60
C LEU A 652 20.14 30.38 -24.14
N VAL A 653 20.34 29.69 -23.01
CA VAL A 653 19.30 28.87 -22.38
C VAL A 653 18.92 29.49 -21.04
N ALA A 654 17.67 29.93 -20.93
CA ALA A 654 17.13 30.45 -19.67
C ALA A 654 16.64 29.30 -18.77
N VAL A 655 17.18 29.22 -17.56
CA VAL A 655 16.92 28.14 -16.61
C VAL A 655 16.46 28.72 -15.28
N ASP A 656 15.25 28.36 -14.86
CA ASP A 656 14.64 28.74 -13.58
C ASP A 656 14.43 27.56 -12.62
N GLY A 657 14.93 26.37 -12.99
CA GLY A 657 14.71 25.14 -12.24
C GLY A 657 13.39 24.43 -12.52
N SER A 658 12.50 25.01 -13.32
CA SER A 658 11.27 24.35 -13.78
C SER A 658 11.59 23.19 -14.72
N LEU A 659 10.67 22.20 -14.81
CA LEU A 659 10.85 21.07 -15.70
C LEU A 659 10.94 21.49 -17.16
N ALA A 660 10.20 22.52 -17.58
CA ALA A 660 10.25 23.06 -18.92
C ALA A 660 11.63 23.69 -19.24
N SER A 661 12.22 24.42 -18.30
CA SER A 661 13.57 25.00 -18.46
C SER A 661 14.68 23.93 -18.42
N LEU A 662 14.51 22.87 -17.63
CA LEU A 662 15.43 21.71 -17.64
C LEU A 662 15.36 20.96 -18.97
N ARG A 663 14.17 20.78 -19.53
CA ARG A 663 13.98 20.22 -20.86
C ARG A 663 14.57 21.10 -21.95
N ALA A 664 14.42 22.42 -21.82
CA ALA A 664 15.02 23.38 -22.73
C ALA A 664 16.55 23.26 -22.77
N PHE A 665 17.19 23.12 -21.59
CA PHE A 665 18.62 22.90 -21.52
C PHE A 665 19.06 21.52 -22.05
N SER A 666 18.31 20.44 -21.72
CA SER A 666 18.57 19.11 -22.27
C SER A 666 18.43 19.08 -23.80
N TYR A 667 17.45 19.78 -24.33
CA TYR A 667 17.25 19.93 -25.78
C TYR A 667 18.43 20.66 -26.44
N ALA A 668 18.84 21.82 -25.88
CA ALA A 668 20.00 22.56 -26.35
C ALA A 668 21.28 21.69 -26.32
N SER A 669 21.51 20.99 -25.22
CA SER A 669 22.66 20.10 -25.08
C SER A 669 22.66 18.96 -26.09
N THR A 670 21.50 18.36 -26.40
CA THR A 670 21.40 17.25 -27.36
C THR A 670 21.63 17.69 -28.80
N LEU A 671 21.13 18.87 -29.17
CA LEU A 671 21.22 19.36 -30.55
C LEU A 671 22.58 19.94 -30.92
N PHE A 672 23.27 20.59 -29.96
CA PHE A 672 24.42 21.41 -30.26
C PHE A 672 25.75 20.91 -29.66
N THR A 673 25.74 19.87 -28.82
CA THR A 673 26.99 19.23 -28.30
C THR A 673 27.74 18.41 -29.33
N SER A 674 27.13 18.03 -30.43
CA SER A 674 27.79 17.33 -31.54
C SER A 674 28.61 18.26 -32.43
N ASP A 675 28.48 19.57 -32.32
CA ASP A 675 29.24 20.57 -33.03
C ASP A 675 30.21 21.27 -32.07
N SER A 676 31.48 20.97 -32.12
CA SER A 676 32.52 21.53 -31.26
C SER A 676 32.70 23.06 -31.40
N ARG A 677 32.02 23.71 -32.32
CA ARG A 677 32.07 25.16 -32.57
C ARG A 677 30.90 25.94 -31.95
N SER A 678 29.87 25.28 -31.43
CA SER A 678 28.73 25.95 -30.81
C SER A 678 28.96 26.20 -29.32
N LYS A 679 28.61 27.38 -28.82
CA LYS A 679 28.77 27.80 -27.43
C LYS A 679 27.42 27.95 -26.76
N ILE A 680 27.20 27.23 -25.63
CA ILE A 680 25.96 27.28 -24.86
C ILE A 680 26.20 28.14 -23.60
N TYR A 681 25.37 29.17 -23.45
CA TYR A 681 25.28 30.00 -22.27
C TYR A 681 24.05 29.59 -21.46
N MET A 682 24.21 29.18 -20.22
CA MET A 682 23.13 28.85 -19.30
C MET A 682 22.92 30.00 -18.33
N MET A 683 21.73 30.58 -18.33
CA MET A 683 21.41 31.75 -17.51
C MET A 683 20.30 31.46 -16.50
N HIS A 684 20.54 31.89 -15.27
CA HIS A 684 19.50 31.97 -14.24
C HIS A 684 19.37 33.45 -13.80
N VAL A 685 18.12 33.91 -13.72
CA VAL A 685 17.83 35.25 -13.18
C VAL A 685 17.07 35.09 -11.88
N MET A 686 17.62 35.65 -10.82
CA MET A 686 16.96 35.75 -9.53
C MET A 686 16.14 37.03 -9.51
N GLU A 687 14.84 36.91 -9.30
CA GLU A 687 13.88 38.00 -9.34
C GLU A 687 14.14 38.99 -8.23
N TRP A 688 14.30 40.25 -8.60
CA TRP A 688 14.54 41.38 -7.69
C TRP A 688 13.79 42.60 -8.24
N SER A 689 13.03 43.30 -7.38
CA SER A 689 12.36 44.55 -7.73
C SER A 689 13.14 45.75 -7.11
N ASP A 690 13.46 46.70 -7.93
CA ASP A 690 14.19 47.91 -7.52
C ASP A 690 13.38 48.88 -6.59
N GLU A 691 12.16 48.51 -6.19
CA GLU A 691 11.26 49.33 -5.37
C GLU A 691 11.38 49.12 -3.86
N GLU A 692 12.18 48.15 -3.39
CA GLU A 692 12.37 47.85 -1.98
C GLU A 692 13.83 48.11 -1.54
N ASP A 693 14.06 49.26 -0.94
CA ASP A 693 15.20 49.74 -0.12
C ASP A 693 16.58 50.02 -0.79
N GLU A 694 17.05 51.26 -0.62
CA GLU A 694 18.37 51.80 -1.04
C GLU A 694 19.58 51.21 -0.30
N SER A 695 19.44 50.23 0.57
CA SER A 695 20.55 49.58 1.28
C SER A 695 20.65 48.08 0.95
N ILE A 696 21.19 47.75 -0.22
CA ILE A 696 21.50 46.37 -0.59
C ILE A 696 22.65 45.87 0.28
N ASP A 697 22.40 44.86 1.11
CA ASP A 697 23.46 44.13 1.82
C ASP A 697 24.24 43.28 0.79
N GLU A 698 25.50 43.68 0.49
CA GLU A 698 26.39 42.96 -0.43
C GLU A 698 26.53 41.46 -0.05
N ALA A 699 26.39 41.14 1.22
CA ALA A 699 26.43 39.76 1.69
C ALA A 699 25.20 38.96 1.19
N LEU A 700 24.01 39.57 1.17
CA LEU A 700 22.78 38.95 0.69
C LEU A 700 22.86 38.73 -0.83
N VAL A 701 23.33 39.70 -1.59
CA VAL A 701 23.55 39.57 -3.05
C VAL A 701 24.54 38.45 -3.36
N SER A 702 25.64 38.38 -2.63
CA SER A 702 26.63 37.31 -2.78
C SER A 702 26.08 35.93 -2.45
N GLN A 703 25.25 35.84 -1.43
CA GLN A 703 24.55 34.57 -1.06
C GLN A 703 23.58 34.13 -2.16
N MET A 704 22.76 35.04 -2.67
CA MET A 704 21.82 34.78 -3.76
C MET A 704 22.56 34.30 -5.04
N GLU A 705 23.60 35.00 -5.45
CA GLU A 705 24.43 34.59 -6.60
C GLU A 705 25.03 33.20 -6.39
N GLN A 706 25.47 32.87 -5.18
CA GLN A 706 26.04 31.57 -4.86
C GLN A 706 24.99 30.46 -4.97
N GLU A 707 23.76 30.71 -4.54
CA GLU A 707 22.64 29.77 -4.69
C GLU A 707 22.25 29.56 -6.17
N GLY A 708 22.15 30.63 -6.95
CA GLY A 708 21.92 30.55 -8.39
C GLY A 708 23.02 29.76 -9.11
N ARG A 709 24.30 29.99 -8.76
CA ARG A 709 25.44 29.24 -9.31
C ARG A 709 25.41 27.75 -8.93
N LYS A 710 25.00 27.42 -7.69
CA LYS A 710 24.80 26.02 -7.26
C LYS A 710 23.70 25.34 -8.09
N MET A 711 22.58 26.02 -8.31
CA MET A 711 21.48 25.49 -9.13
C MET A 711 21.93 25.24 -10.57
N LEU A 712 22.55 26.21 -11.25
CA LEU A 712 23.07 26.03 -12.60
C LEU A 712 24.13 24.90 -12.69
N ARG A 713 24.95 24.77 -11.66
CA ARG A 713 25.95 23.69 -11.58
C ARG A 713 25.31 22.31 -11.52
N SER A 714 24.24 22.16 -10.75
CA SER A 714 23.50 20.91 -10.63
C SER A 714 22.82 20.53 -11.96
N VAL A 715 22.27 21.51 -12.68
CA VAL A 715 21.63 21.31 -13.99
C VAL A 715 22.67 20.90 -15.05
N ALA A 716 23.83 21.55 -15.09
CA ALA A 716 24.90 21.23 -16.03
C ALA A 716 25.43 19.81 -15.83
N ILE A 717 25.62 19.39 -14.59
CA ILE A 717 26.06 18.01 -14.24
C ILE A 717 25.01 16.99 -14.65
N SER A 718 23.73 17.25 -14.34
CA SER A 718 22.63 16.34 -14.65
C SER A 718 22.42 16.10 -16.15
N SER A 719 22.79 17.08 -16.98
CA SER A 719 22.62 17.02 -18.45
C SER A 719 23.89 16.58 -19.20
N ARG A 720 24.93 16.14 -18.50
CA ARG A 720 26.21 15.68 -19.07
C ARG A 720 26.93 16.72 -19.98
N ASN A 721 26.70 17.99 -19.77
CA ASN A 721 27.38 19.06 -20.48
C ASN A 721 28.05 20.01 -19.47
N PRO A 722 29.25 19.67 -18.94
CA PRO A 722 29.96 20.49 -17.96
C PRO A 722 30.57 21.76 -18.52
N ASP A 723 30.74 21.86 -19.83
CA ASP A 723 31.48 22.94 -20.50
C ASP A 723 30.64 24.17 -20.87
N CYS A 724 29.36 24.23 -20.47
CA CYS A 724 28.51 25.40 -20.71
C CYS A 724 28.89 26.56 -19.77
N GLU A 725 28.88 27.79 -20.30
CA GLU A 725 29.08 29.00 -19.51
C GLU A 725 27.86 29.28 -18.64
N ARG A 726 28.05 29.55 -17.36
CA ARG A 726 26.98 29.71 -16.36
C ARG A 726 26.92 31.13 -15.87
N ILE A 727 25.78 31.77 -16.07
CA ILE A 727 25.58 33.23 -15.79
C ILE A 727 24.40 33.33 -14.83
N VAL A 728 24.62 34.01 -13.70
CA VAL A 728 23.56 34.42 -12.78
C VAL A 728 23.40 35.93 -12.85
N LYS A 729 22.17 36.42 -12.89
CA LYS A 729 21.84 37.85 -12.87
C LYS A 729 20.71 38.07 -11.86
N LEU A 730 20.67 39.29 -11.29
CA LEU A 730 19.56 39.79 -10.46
C LEU A 730 18.74 40.79 -11.24
N GLY A 731 17.43 40.82 -11.00
CA GLY A 731 16.47 41.76 -11.58
C GLY A 731 15.28 41.11 -12.25
N ASP A 732 14.57 41.86 -13.10
CA ASP A 732 13.45 41.31 -13.86
C ASP A 732 13.91 40.23 -14.87
N PRO A 733 13.43 39.00 -14.75
CA PRO A 733 13.93 37.91 -15.57
C PRO A 733 13.82 38.16 -17.08
N ALA A 734 12.71 38.72 -17.54
CA ALA A 734 12.50 38.93 -18.97
C ALA A 734 13.47 39.97 -19.54
N THR A 735 13.65 41.08 -18.84
CA THR A 735 14.58 42.16 -19.23
C THR A 735 16.02 41.64 -19.21
N LYS A 736 16.44 40.94 -18.16
CA LYS A 736 17.82 40.42 -18.05
C LYS A 736 18.16 39.34 -19.08
N ILE A 737 17.20 38.51 -19.49
CA ILE A 737 17.38 37.53 -20.58
C ILE A 737 17.58 38.26 -21.91
N ALA A 738 16.73 39.25 -22.22
CA ALA A 738 16.83 40.01 -23.47
C ALA A 738 18.15 40.81 -23.53
N GLU A 739 18.51 41.55 -22.48
CA GLU A 739 19.77 42.31 -22.36
C GLU A 739 20.98 41.41 -22.59
N LEU A 740 21.01 40.22 -21.97
CA LEU A 740 22.13 39.29 -22.11
C LEU A 740 22.19 38.67 -23.50
N ALA A 741 21.05 38.37 -24.09
CA ALA A 741 20.98 37.85 -25.45
C ALA A 741 21.57 38.81 -26.46
N ASP A 742 21.27 40.12 -26.34
CA ASP A 742 21.82 41.15 -27.20
C ASP A 742 23.30 41.41 -26.92
N LYS A 743 23.72 41.49 -25.65
CA LYS A 743 25.11 41.72 -25.26
C LYS A 743 26.05 40.61 -25.74
N LEU A 744 25.62 39.34 -25.71
CA LEU A 744 26.41 38.19 -26.17
C LEU A 744 26.24 37.95 -27.67
N GLU A 745 25.35 38.68 -28.31
CA GLU A 745 24.97 38.48 -29.73
C GLU A 745 24.61 37.03 -30.00
N VAL A 746 23.68 36.48 -29.21
CA VAL A 746 23.29 35.08 -29.38
C VAL A 746 22.45 34.87 -30.60
N ASP A 747 22.65 33.73 -31.26
CA ASP A 747 21.90 33.36 -32.46
C ASP A 747 20.48 32.86 -32.14
N ILE A 748 20.33 32.20 -30.97
CA ILE A 748 19.10 31.57 -30.56
C ILE A 748 18.94 31.66 -29.03
N ILE A 749 17.71 31.96 -28.59
CA ILE A 749 17.31 31.79 -27.18
C ILE A 749 16.47 30.49 -27.07
N ILE A 750 16.75 29.66 -26.09
CA ILE A 750 15.96 28.45 -25.80
C ILE A 750 15.45 28.55 -24.37
N MET A 751 14.14 28.43 -24.19
CA MET A 751 13.53 28.56 -22.87
C MET A 751 12.27 27.69 -22.74
N GLY A 752 11.88 27.41 -21.48
CA GLY A 752 10.63 26.72 -21.21
C GLY A 752 9.41 27.59 -21.56
N THR A 753 8.31 26.97 -21.98
CA THR A 753 7.04 27.70 -22.23
C THR A 753 6.43 28.25 -20.95
N LYS A 754 6.75 27.67 -19.76
CA LYS A 754 6.25 28.07 -18.44
C LYS A 754 7.37 27.96 -17.41
N GLY A 755 7.48 28.91 -16.51
CA GLY A 755 8.38 28.90 -15.36
C GLY A 755 7.78 28.27 -14.09
N LEU A 756 8.43 28.45 -12.95
CA LEU A 756 8.02 27.92 -11.62
C LEU A 756 6.72 28.53 -11.08
N GLY A 757 6.28 29.66 -11.57
CA GLY A 757 5.09 30.38 -11.12
C GLY A 757 3.96 30.40 -12.13
N ARG A 758 2.86 29.63 -11.91
CA ARG A 758 1.52 29.75 -12.55
C ARG A 758 1.38 29.32 -14.04
N THR A 759 0.21 28.94 -14.45
CA THR A 759 -1.21 28.78 -14.39
C THR A 759 -1.78 28.72 -15.80
N ASP A 760 -2.98 28.99 -16.06
CA ASP A 760 -3.85 28.66 -17.20
C ASP A 760 -3.52 29.28 -18.58
N GLU A 761 -2.48 30.08 -18.72
CA GLU A 761 -2.06 30.65 -19.99
C GLU A 761 -1.20 29.71 -20.83
N SER A 762 -1.34 29.76 -22.16
CA SER A 762 -0.60 28.91 -23.11
C SER A 762 0.91 29.16 -23.07
N VAL A 763 1.34 30.38 -22.68
CA VAL A 763 2.73 30.84 -22.53
C VAL A 763 2.86 31.56 -21.20
N GLY A 764 3.93 31.31 -20.43
CA GLY A 764 4.19 31.95 -19.14
C GLY A 764 4.51 33.45 -19.30
N HIS A 765 4.25 34.25 -18.25
CA HIS A 765 4.46 35.71 -18.24
C HIS A 765 5.88 36.12 -18.66
N VAL A 766 6.92 35.52 -18.07
CA VAL A 766 8.34 35.81 -18.42
C VAL A 766 8.59 35.48 -19.89
N THR A 767 8.13 34.31 -20.34
CA THR A 767 8.31 33.88 -21.74
C THR A 767 7.62 34.81 -22.72
N GLY A 768 6.37 35.21 -22.43
CA GLY A 768 5.62 36.18 -23.27
C GLY A 768 6.34 37.54 -23.30
N LYS A 769 6.87 38.02 -22.16
CA LYS A 769 7.60 39.27 -22.08
C LYS A 769 8.95 39.21 -22.81
N VAL A 770 9.71 38.11 -22.72
CA VAL A 770 10.97 37.92 -23.48
C VAL A 770 10.68 38.00 -25.00
N LEU A 771 9.62 37.31 -25.49
CA LEU A 771 9.26 37.35 -26.89
C LEU A 771 8.92 38.76 -27.41
N SER A 772 8.47 39.66 -26.53
CA SER A 772 8.19 41.07 -26.92
C SER A 772 9.42 41.95 -26.82
N LEU A 773 10.45 41.57 -26.03
CA LEU A 773 11.65 42.40 -25.78
C LEU A 773 12.84 42.08 -26.70
N THR A 774 12.88 40.91 -27.33
CA THR A 774 14.00 40.49 -28.17
C THR A 774 13.59 40.24 -29.59
N SER A 775 14.44 40.60 -30.57
CA SER A 775 14.33 40.22 -31.98
C SER A 775 15.03 38.87 -32.29
N ARG A 776 15.69 38.26 -31.31
CA ARG A 776 16.44 37.01 -31.48
C ARG A 776 15.47 35.83 -31.64
N PRO A 777 15.74 34.88 -32.55
CA PRO A 777 14.96 33.63 -32.65
C PRO A 777 14.84 32.93 -31.32
N THR A 778 13.61 32.60 -30.91
CA THR A 778 13.36 31.98 -29.61
C THR A 778 12.66 30.64 -29.78
N ILE A 779 13.25 29.57 -29.25
CA ILE A 779 12.67 28.23 -29.25
C ILE A 779 12.02 27.99 -27.88
N LEU A 780 10.73 27.67 -27.91
CA LEU A 780 9.96 27.37 -26.71
C LEU A 780 9.78 25.87 -26.52
N ILE A 781 10.24 25.36 -25.38
CA ILE A 781 10.15 23.94 -25.01
C ILE A 781 9.06 23.76 -23.96
N LYS A 782 8.15 22.82 -24.22
CA LYS A 782 7.04 22.43 -23.32
C LYS A 782 7.45 21.46 -22.23
#